data_b4458c737576b134d89a1596d4deadbf
#
_entry.id   b4458c737576b134d89a1596d4deadbf
#
_cell.length_a   1.000
_cell.length_b   1.000
_cell.length_c   1.000
_cell.angle_alpha   90.00
_cell.angle_beta   90.00
_cell.angle_gamma   90.00
#
_symmetry.space_group_name_H-M   'P 1'
#
loop_
_entity.id
_entity.type
_entity.pdbx_description
1 polymer ?
#
loop_
_entity_poly.entity_id
_entity_poly.type
_entity_poly.pdbx_seq_one_letter_code
_entity_poly.pdbx_strand_id
1 'polypeptide(L)'
;MLCIFTQHHLSFAQTNSLRGVVLETNSKGNISPIQGVLVHWLHTSIGTSTDSAGVFLIPISSQNKHLVVNATGYKSDTILVAEDKFIKVILINKSKLNEVTITYERGATEISFIDPLKVSNMNEKELFKAACCNLSESFETNPSVDVSYSDALTGTKQIQMLGLASQYTQLTQEAMPSTRGLASNFGFSYTPGTWISSIQLSKGVGSVANGYESVAGGINVELHKPDEKGKLYFNTYGSEGGRYEGNLILAQKVNSKFSNALFIHGSTLNQSMDRNGDGYLDNPYGYQYNVLYRFKYENLKGFILQGAVRLLQDKKTGGQDEMHDTMTVRRYVTQIKADRYEGFVKIGYVFEKQRYKSIGLQVNGSSQNYDNYFGKNLYTGWQQSMYSNLIYQSIINNSNHKFRTGISNVMDVLDENLVNDQKSSTHIYYFKRNEIVTGAFFEYTYSYLAKFTLVAGNRIDYNNLFGWYWVPRLHVRYAFNENTVLRASVGKGWRTANLIAENSGLLASSRIWNFNSANINNAYGFEPEVAWNYGLNLTQNFKINYHKGTFSVDYYYSDFSKQVVVDRDVNAQQVLFYQLKGQSYSNSLQVQLDYQPIKRFDVRVAYRWYDVKTQYQQGLLAVPLIAANRAFANLSYQTKNKWSFDITGQWFGQKRLPNTQNNPDGVRMPDYSNSYFIYNSQISKSTFQKKLDVYVGVENIFDFKQNNPIIDAAKPFNQYFDASMVWAPVFGRMFYAGLRFKI
;
A
#
# COMPACT_ATOMS: atom_id res chain seq x y z
N MET A 1 -1.60 50.15 -42.26
CA MET A 1 -0.33 49.60 -41.80
C MET A 1 -0.47 48.10 -41.78
N LEU A 2 0.00 47.44 -42.85
CA LEU A 2 -0.20 46.03 -43.16
C LEU A 2 0.95 45.24 -42.53
N CYS A 3 0.70 44.39 -41.54
CA CYS A 3 1.70 43.44 -41.04
C CYS A 3 1.56 42.12 -41.77
N ILE A 4 2.56 41.81 -42.57
CA ILE A 4 2.75 40.56 -43.30
C ILE A 4 3.26 39.51 -42.28
N PHE A 5 2.47 38.48 -42.02
CA PHE A 5 2.91 37.27 -41.33
C PHE A 5 3.60 36.32 -42.30
N THR A 6 4.92 36.25 -42.21
CA THR A 6 5.69 35.22 -42.91
C THR A 6 5.51 33.88 -42.19
N GLN A 7 4.85 32.95 -42.85
CA GLN A 7 4.81 31.54 -42.45
C GLN A 7 6.18 30.91 -42.65
N HIS A 8 6.87 30.61 -41.54
CA HIS A 8 7.98 29.69 -41.59
C HIS A 8 7.43 28.26 -41.62
N HIS A 9 7.47 27.60 -42.75
CA HIS A 9 7.31 26.18 -42.89
C HIS A 9 8.52 25.50 -42.23
N LEU A 10 8.33 25.01 -41.00
CA LEU A 10 9.24 24.03 -40.42
C LEU A 10 9.06 22.70 -41.17
N SER A 11 9.95 22.46 -42.12
CA SER A 11 10.10 21.17 -42.77
C SER A 11 10.61 20.16 -41.76
N PHE A 12 9.70 19.36 -41.21
CA PHE A 12 10.10 18.17 -40.44
C PHE A 12 10.71 17.17 -41.41
N ALA A 13 12.01 16.98 -41.32
CA ALA A 13 12.69 15.88 -42.00
C ALA A 13 12.03 14.59 -41.54
N GLN A 14 11.33 13.89 -42.42
CA GLN A 14 10.87 12.52 -42.20
C GLN A 14 12.14 11.68 -42.01
N THR A 15 12.47 11.37 -40.75
CA THR A 15 13.48 10.36 -40.47
C THR A 15 12.92 9.03 -40.94
N ASN A 16 13.49 8.52 -42.04
CA ASN A 16 13.20 7.16 -42.53
C ASN A 16 13.54 6.19 -41.40
N SER A 17 12.53 5.65 -40.77
CA SER A 17 12.69 4.68 -39.69
C SER A 17 12.07 3.34 -40.06
N LEU A 18 12.79 2.27 -39.75
CA LEU A 18 12.34 0.89 -39.87
C LEU A 18 11.57 0.53 -38.61
N ARG A 19 10.38 -0.05 -38.79
CA ARG A 19 9.56 -0.59 -37.71
C ARG A 19 9.54 -2.11 -37.78
N GLY A 20 9.52 -2.79 -36.63
CA GLY A 20 9.38 -4.23 -36.59
C GLY A 20 8.84 -4.76 -35.27
N VAL A 21 8.58 -6.06 -35.25
CA VAL A 21 8.14 -6.79 -34.06
C VAL A 21 9.01 -8.02 -33.88
N VAL A 22 9.45 -8.27 -32.65
CA VAL A 22 10.19 -9.48 -32.28
C VAL A 22 9.29 -10.38 -31.46
N LEU A 23 9.18 -11.62 -31.89
CA LEU A 23 8.28 -12.63 -31.36
C LEU A 23 9.06 -13.90 -31.02
N GLU A 24 8.53 -14.73 -30.13
CA GLU A 24 8.97 -16.11 -29.93
C GLU A 24 7.85 -17.07 -30.26
N THR A 25 8.22 -18.30 -30.58
CA THR A 25 7.28 -19.41 -30.73
C THR A 25 7.51 -20.40 -29.59
N ASN A 26 6.48 -20.68 -28.79
CA ASN A 26 6.57 -21.69 -27.74
C ASN A 26 6.47 -23.12 -28.33
N SER A 27 6.71 -24.14 -27.48
CA SER A 27 6.67 -25.58 -27.88
C SER A 27 5.31 -26.06 -28.40
N LYS A 28 4.25 -25.26 -28.27
CA LYS A 28 2.89 -25.52 -28.77
C LYS A 28 2.55 -24.72 -30.04
N GLY A 29 3.52 -24.00 -30.63
CA GLY A 29 3.31 -23.19 -31.82
C GLY A 29 2.66 -21.84 -31.59
N ASN A 30 2.39 -21.44 -30.34
CA ASN A 30 1.84 -20.12 -30.05
C ASN A 30 2.94 -19.05 -30.12
N ILE A 31 2.61 -17.91 -30.70
CA ILE A 31 3.50 -16.79 -30.91
C ILE A 31 3.25 -15.76 -29.82
N SER A 32 4.31 -15.34 -29.09
CA SER A 32 4.28 -14.29 -28.08
C SER A 32 5.35 -13.23 -28.32
N PRO A 33 5.09 -11.94 -27.99
CA PRO A 33 6.08 -10.88 -28.15
C PRO A 33 7.18 -10.98 -27.09
N ILE A 34 8.40 -10.58 -27.47
CA ILE A 34 9.55 -10.54 -26.56
C ILE A 34 9.88 -9.08 -26.27
N GLN A 35 9.81 -8.70 -25.00
CA GLN A 35 10.19 -7.37 -24.52
C GLN A 35 11.70 -7.29 -24.25
N GLY A 36 12.31 -6.11 -24.50
CA GLY A 36 13.70 -5.83 -24.11
C GLY A 36 14.73 -6.46 -25.05
N VAL A 37 14.34 -6.91 -26.23
CA VAL A 37 15.25 -7.42 -27.25
C VAL A 37 16.09 -6.29 -27.81
N LEU A 38 17.41 -6.41 -27.79
CA LEU A 38 18.32 -5.47 -28.41
C LEU A 38 18.29 -5.64 -29.94
N VAL A 39 17.97 -4.57 -30.64
CA VAL A 39 17.94 -4.49 -32.10
C VAL A 39 18.91 -3.40 -32.55
N HIS A 40 19.92 -3.74 -33.36
CA HIS A 40 20.91 -2.76 -33.82
C HIS A 40 21.41 -3.07 -35.23
N TRP A 41 21.86 -2.07 -35.94
CA TRP A 41 22.52 -2.27 -37.24
C TRP A 41 23.93 -2.82 -37.06
N LEU A 42 24.25 -3.83 -37.82
CA LEU A 42 25.55 -4.54 -37.74
C LEU A 42 26.70 -3.53 -37.92
N HIS A 43 27.68 -3.58 -37.00
CA HIS A 43 28.86 -2.68 -36.98
C HIS A 43 28.54 -1.17 -36.86
N THR A 44 27.38 -0.82 -36.29
CA THR A 44 27.03 0.58 -36.02
C THR A 44 26.64 0.77 -34.53
N SER A 45 26.63 2.04 -34.09
CA SER A 45 26.11 2.41 -32.77
C SER A 45 24.59 2.67 -32.77
N ILE A 46 23.92 2.50 -33.93
CA ILE A 46 22.48 2.74 -34.07
C ILE A 46 21.73 1.51 -33.62
N GLY A 47 21.04 1.59 -32.47
CA GLY A 47 20.28 0.48 -31.88
C GLY A 47 19.07 0.97 -31.10
N THR A 48 18.17 0.03 -30.80
CA THR A 48 16.95 0.22 -30.02
C THR A 48 16.61 -1.06 -29.27
N SER A 49 15.62 -1.04 -28.39
CA SER A 49 15.07 -2.24 -27.77
C SER A 49 13.57 -2.38 -28.00
N THR A 50 13.06 -3.60 -27.97
CA THR A 50 11.61 -3.86 -28.11
C THR A 50 10.86 -3.45 -26.85
N ASP A 51 9.65 -2.92 -27.03
CA ASP A 51 8.70 -2.60 -25.98
C ASP A 51 7.98 -3.88 -25.45
N SER A 52 7.02 -3.70 -24.53
CA SER A 52 6.22 -4.81 -23.95
C SER A 52 5.36 -5.56 -24.97
N ALA A 53 5.13 -5.00 -26.14
CA ALA A 53 4.44 -5.63 -27.27
C ALA A 53 5.43 -6.26 -28.29
N GLY A 54 6.74 -6.29 -27.95
CA GLY A 54 7.79 -6.77 -28.83
C GLY A 54 8.10 -5.84 -30.01
N VAL A 55 7.55 -4.63 -30.03
CA VAL A 55 7.69 -3.70 -31.16
C VAL A 55 8.94 -2.83 -30.98
N PHE A 56 9.68 -2.61 -32.06
CA PHE A 56 10.81 -1.69 -32.12
C PHE A 56 10.67 -0.68 -33.27
N LEU A 57 11.31 0.45 -33.09
CA LEU A 57 11.48 1.48 -34.10
C LEU A 57 12.96 1.89 -34.11
N ILE A 58 13.63 1.80 -35.27
CA ILE A 58 15.05 2.11 -35.44
C ILE A 58 15.26 3.02 -36.66
N PRO A 59 16.06 4.08 -36.56
CA PRO A 59 16.43 4.88 -37.74
C PRO A 59 17.11 3.99 -38.80
N ILE A 60 16.79 4.19 -40.07
CA ILE A 60 17.41 3.44 -41.18
C ILE A 60 18.89 3.83 -41.25
N SER A 61 19.78 2.83 -41.28
CA SER A 61 21.21 3.05 -41.45
C SER A 61 21.54 3.18 -42.93
N SER A 62 22.27 4.22 -43.29
CA SER A 62 22.86 4.37 -44.64
C SER A 62 24.13 3.55 -44.82
N GLN A 63 24.74 3.08 -43.72
CA GLN A 63 26.02 2.39 -43.71
C GLN A 63 25.91 0.86 -43.78
N ASN A 64 24.82 0.30 -43.30
CA ASN A 64 24.62 -1.17 -43.27
C ASN A 64 23.13 -1.55 -43.37
N LYS A 65 22.85 -2.58 -44.14
CA LYS A 65 21.49 -3.13 -44.32
C LYS A 65 21.23 -4.38 -43.47
N HIS A 66 22.18 -4.83 -42.63
CA HIS A 66 22.02 -5.99 -41.79
C HIS A 66 21.59 -5.56 -40.38
N LEU A 67 20.41 -6.02 -39.98
CA LEU A 67 19.83 -5.76 -38.65
C LEU A 67 20.10 -6.97 -37.76
N VAL A 68 20.78 -6.76 -36.65
CA VAL A 68 21.06 -7.80 -35.64
C VAL A 68 20.00 -7.70 -34.55
N VAL A 69 19.37 -8.82 -34.23
CA VAL A 69 18.35 -8.96 -33.18
C VAL A 69 18.89 -9.93 -32.14
N ASN A 70 19.09 -9.48 -30.93
CA ASN A 70 19.71 -10.24 -29.85
C ASN A 70 18.90 -10.14 -28.56
N ALA A 71 18.59 -11.30 -27.96
CA ALA A 71 17.94 -11.40 -26.66
C ALA A 71 18.61 -12.50 -25.83
N THR A 72 18.71 -12.28 -24.53
CA THR A 72 19.27 -13.28 -23.61
C THR A 72 18.40 -14.54 -23.60
N GLY A 73 18.99 -15.68 -23.92
CA GLY A 73 18.28 -16.97 -24.02
C GLY A 73 17.79 -17.34 -25.42
N TYR A 74 18.00 -16.48 -26.42
CA TYR A 74 17.64 -16.73 -27.81
C TYR A 74 18.88 -16.81 -28.71
N LYS A 75 18.74 -17.49 -29.84
CA LYS A 75 19.75 -17.46 -30.89
C LYS A 75 19.67 -16.08 -31.56
N SER A 76 20.77 -15.33 -31.56
CA SER A 76 20.83 -14.05 -32.28
C SER A 76 20.52 -14.27 -33.77
N ASP A 77 19.75 -13.39 -34.34
CA ASP A 77 19.40 -13.41 -35.75
C ASP A 77 19.92 -12.16 -36.45
N THR A 78 20.36 -12.30 -37.69
CA THR A 78 20.84 -11.18 -38.50
C THR A 78 20.08 -11.17 -39.82
N ILE A 79 19.32 -10.12 -40.03
CA ILE A 79 18.35 -10.00 -41.13
C ILE A 79 18.83 -8.94 -42.11
N LEU A 80 18.85 -9.27 -43.39
CA LEU A 80 19.05 -8.31 -44.45
C LEU A 80 17.75 -7.55 -44.67
N VAL A 81 17.76 -6.24 -44.39
CA VAL A 81 16.62 -5.36 -44.61
C VAL A 81 16.65 -4.86 -46.07
N ALA A 82 15.71 -5.36 -46.87
CA ALA A 82 15.45 -4.81 -48.20
C ALA A 82 14.65 -3.50 -48.05
N GLU A 83 13.74 -3.16 -48.92
CA GLU A 83 13.00 -1.88 -48.90
C GLU A 83 11.77 -1.88 -47.99
N ASP A 84 11.63 -2.86 -47.08
CA ASP A 84 10.44 -3.03 -46.25
C ASP A 84 10.36 -2.00 -45.10
N LYS A 85 9.21 -1.39 -44.94
CA LYS A 85 8.94 -0.46 -43.83
C LYS A 85 8.55 -1.19 -42.50
N PHE A 86 8.35 -2.50 -42.53
CA PHE A 86 7.99 -3.30 -41.36
C PHE A 86 8.56 -4.72 -41.43
N ILE A 87 9.23 -5.14 -40.35
CA ILE A 87 9.87 -6.46 -40.24
C ILE A 87 9.27 -7.25 -39.09
N LYS A 88 8.99 -8.53 -39.33
CA LYS A 88 8.62 -9.52 -38.31
C LYS A 88 9.79 -10.46 -38.10
N VAL A 89 10.30 -10.52 -36.86
CA VAL A 89 11.40 -11.41 -36.45
C VAL A 89 10.86 -12.45 -35.49
N ILE A 90 11.19 -13.72 -35.70
CA ILE A 90 10.84 -14.80 -34.79
C ILE A 90 12.15 -15.37 -34.25
N LEU A 91 12.46 -15.11 -32.99
CA LEU A 91 13.64 -15.65 -32.34
C LEU A 91 13.39 -17.09 -31.87
N ILE A 92 14.37 -17.94 -32.12
CA ILE A 92 14.35 -19.34 -31.69
C ILE A 92 15.02 -19.41 -30.32
N ASN A 93 14.27 -19.93 -29.33
CA ASN A 93 14.78 -20.16 -28.00
C ASN A 93 15.93 -21.22 -28.04
N LYS A 94 17.06 -20.93 -27.44
CA LYS A 94 18.25 -21.82 -27.41
C LYS A 94 18.05 -23.11 -26.61
N SER A 95 16.93 -23.35 -25.98
CA SER A 95 16.68 -24.49 -25.12
C SER A 95 16.37 -25.79 -25.88
N LYS A 96 17.40 -26.31 -26.60
CA LYS A 96 17.57 -27.74 -26.88
C LYS A 96 18.97 -28.26 -26.50
N LEU A 97 19.56 -27.67 -25.48
CA LEU A 97 20.69 -28.26 -24.76
C LEU A 97 20.20 -28.46 -23.33
N ASN A 98 20.32 -29.68 -22.79
CA ASN A 98 19.92 -30.15 -21.47
C ASN A 98 19.56 -29.02 -20.50
N GLU A 99 18.32 -28.99 -20.12
CA GLU A 99 17.70 -27.95 -19.29
C GLU A 99 18.56 -27.64 -18.05
N VAL A 100 19.49 -26.70 -18.16
CA VAL A 100 19.97 -25.97 -16.99
C VAL A 100 18.84 -25.01 -16.67
N THR A 101 17.91 -25.47 -15.87
CA THR A 101 16.85 -24.63 -15.30
C THR A 101 17.56 -23.63 -14.41
N ILE A 102 17.93 -22.45 -14.95
CA ILE A 102 18.28 -21.29 -14.16
C ILE A 102 16.95 -20.81 -13.56
N THR A 103 16.57 -21.41 -12.44
CA THR A 103 15.49 -20.87 -11.61
C THR A 103 16.00 -19.56 -11.05
N TYR A 104 15.63 -18.45 -11.69
CA TYR A 104 15.70 -17.13 -11.07
C TYR A 104 14.65 -17.12 -9.95
N GLU A 105 15.09 -17.30 -8.72
CA GLU A 105 14.23 -17.06 -7.56
C GLU A 105 14.15 -15.55 -7.36
N ARG A 106 12.97 -14.97 -7.60
CA ARG A 106 12.70 -13.57 -7.28
C ARG A 106 12.95 -13.33 -5.79
N GLY A 107 13.58 -12.20 -5.48
CA GLY A 107 13.71 -11.71 -4.11
C GLY A 107 12.35 -11.56 -3.46
N ALA A 108 12.25 -11.65 -2.14
CA ALA A 108 11.00 -11.49 -1.39
C ALA A 108 10.41 -10.08 -1.57
N THR A 109 11.26 -9.07 -1.60
CA THR A 109 10.93 -7.69 -1.98
C THR A 109 11.88 -7.23 -3.07
N GLU A 110 11.35 -6.68 -4.15
CA GLU A 110 12.11 -6.15 -5.27
C GLU A 110 11.82 -4.66 -5.46
N ILE A 111 12.88 -3.85 -5.60
CA ILE A 111 12.77 -2.45 -6.00
C ILE A 111 12.78 -2.41 -7.52
N SER A 112 11.74 -1.83 -8.12
CA SER A 112 11.70 -1.66 -9.56
C SER A 112 12.77 -0.66 -10.01
N PHE A 113 13.68 -1.10 -10.90
CA PHE A 113 14.74 -0.27 -11.47
C PHE A 113 14.27 0.56 -12.68
N ILE A 114 13.19 0.14 -13.32
CA ILE A 114 12.68 0.70 -14.57
C ILE A 114 11.66 1.81 -14.30
N ASP A 115 10.88 1.67 -13.23
CA ASP A 115 9.81 2.62 -12.94
C ASP A 115 10.34 3.99 -12.51
N PRO A 116 9.74 5.09 -12.97
CA PRO A 116 10.09 6.45 -12.57
C PRO A 116 9.77 6.74 -11.10
N LEU A 117 8.79 6.06 -10.54
CA LEU A 117 8.51 6.01 -9.10
C LEU A 117 9.36 4.92 -8.44
N LYS A 118 9.81 5.15 -7.21
CA LYS A 118 10.36 4.07 -6.41
C LYS A 118 9.22 3.16 -5.94
N VAL A 119 9.04 2.05 -6.63
CA VAL A 119 8.07 1.02 -6.26
C VAL A 119 8.80 -0.19 -5.68
N SER A 120 8.44 -0.57 -4.47
CA SER A 120 8.86 -1.83 -3.83
C SER A 120 7.74 -2.85 -4.00
N ASN A 121 8.01 -3.93 -4.70
CA ASN A 121 7.07 -5.04 -4.89
C ASN A 121 7.35 -6.11 -3.83
N MET A 122 6.45 -6.28 -2.88
CA MET A 122 6.43 -7.37 -1.91
C MET A 122 5.61 -8.52 -2.49
N ASN A 123 6.20 -9.69 -2.60
CA ASN A 123 5.52 -10.89 -3.09
C ASN A 123 5.16 -11.86 -1.95
N GLU A 124 4.52 -12.99 -2.27
CA GLU A 124 4.15 -14.03 -1.27
C GLU A 124 5.30 -14.44 -0.35
N LYS A 125 6.56 -14.45 -0.81
CA LYS A 125 7.72 -14.84 0.03
C LYS A 125 7.94 -13.84 1.16
N GLU A 126 7.76 -12.53 0.90
CA GLU A 126 7.85 -11.51 1.95
C GLU A 126 6.71 -11.66 2.95
N LEU A 127 5.48 -11.84 2.43
CA LEU A 127 4.28 -12.01 3.26
C LEU A 127 4.35 -13.28 4.13
N PHE A 128 5.12 -14.28 3.72
CA PHE A 128 5.27 -15.55 4.44
C PHE A 128 6.41 -15.56 5.47
N LYS A 129 7.19 -14.48 5.61
CA LYS A 129 8.23 -14.35 6.65
C LYS A 129 7.68 -14.16 8.06
N ALA A 130 6.44 -13.69 8.16
CA ALA A 130 5.68 -13.59 9.39
C ALA A 130 4.31 -14.23 9.18
N ALA A 131 3.56 -14.46 10.25
CA ALA A 131 2.17 -14.89 10.16
C ALA A 131 1.29 -13.71 9.76
N CYS A 132 1.33 -13.30 8.49
CA CYS A 132 0.51 -12.20 7.98
C CYS A 132 -0.94 -12.65 7.87
N CYS A 133 -1.71 -12.47 8.92
CA CYS A 133 -3.12 -12.81 8.96
C CYS A 133 -3.98 -11.78 8.21
N ASN A 134 -3.54 -10.51 8.18
CA ASN A 134 -4.23 -9.43 7.49
C ASN A 134 -3.24 -8.41 6.87
N LEU A 135 -3.77 -7.41 6.17
CA LEU A 135 -2.94 -6.42 5.48
C LEU A 135 -2.06 -5.60 6.43
N SER A 136 -2.53 -5.19 7.62
CA SER A 136 -1.71 -4.40 8.55
C SER A 136 -0.49 -5.18 9.04
N GLU A 137 -0.64 -6.46 9.33
CA GLU A 137 0.43 -7.36 9.78
C GLU A 137 1.44 -7.65 8.66
N SER A 138 1.01 -7.55 7.39
CA SER A 138 1.88 -7.74 6.22
C SER A 138 3.05 -6.74 6.16
N PHE A 139 2.97 -5.61 6.87
CA PHE A 139 4.02 -4.60 6.90
C PHE A 139 5.02 -4.72 8.05
N GLU A 140 4.83 -5.63 8.99
CA GLU A 140 5.73 -5.80 10.15
C GLU A 140 7.16 -6.18 9.75
N THR A 141 7.34 -6.84 8.60
CA THR A 141 8.66 -7.17 8.04
C THR A 141 9.19 -6.12 7.06
N ASN A 142 8.50 -4.96 6.93
CA ASN A 142 8.89 -3.90 6.00
C ASN A 142 9.46 -2.67 6.73
N PRO A 143 10.66 -2.19 6.39
CA PRO A 143 11.25 -1.03 7.06
C PRO A 143 10.60 0.32 6.66
N SER A 144 9.81 0.39 5.59
CA SER A 144 9.25 1.64 5.05
C SER A 144 7.87 1.99 5.61
N VAL A 145 7.20 1.05 6.28
CA VAL A 145 5.89 1.23 6.88
C VAL A 145 5.97 0.90 8.37
N ASP A 146 5.43 1.77 9.21
CA ASP A 146 5.26 1.49 10.63
C ASP A 146 3.88 0.92 10.88
N VAL A 147 3.81 -0.01 11.81
CA VAL A 147 2.56 -0.55 12.34
C VAL A 147 2.48 -0.19 13.81
N SER A 148 1.38 0.37 14.26
CA SER A 148 1.13 0.74 15.65
C SER A 148 -0.32 0.44 16.03
N TYR A 149 -0.60 0.28 17.32
CA TYR A 149 -1.97 0.15 17.81
C TYR A 149 -2.64 1.51 17.91
N SER A 150 -3.95 1.58 17.61
CA SER A 150 -4.74 2.80 17.77
C SER A 150 -5.10 3.10 19.21
N ASP A 151 -5.29 2.04 20.00
CA ASP A 151 -5.69 2.04 21.40
C ASP A 151 -5.36 0.69 22.05
N ALA A 152 -5.51 0.61 23.38
CA ALA A 152 -5.18 -0.59 24.16
C ALA A 152 -6.30 -1.65 24.17
N LEU A 153 -7.51 -1.36 23.69
CA LEU A 153 -8.72 -2.18 23.93
C LEU A 153 -9.23 -2.89 22.70
N THR A 154 -9.01 -2.32 21.50
CA THR A 154 -9.65 -2.83 20.27
C THR A 154 -8.76 -3.77 19.46
N GLY A 155 -7.47 -3.85 19.77
CA GLY A 155 -6.48 -4.59 18.98
C GLY A 155 -6.30 -4.05 17.55
N THR A 156 -6.80 -2.84 17.28
CA THR A 156 -6.74 -2.23 15.95
C THR A 156 -5.35 -1.72 15.64
N LYS A 157 -4.78 -2.15 14.51
CA LYS A 157 -3.47 -1.71 14.03
C LYS A 157 -3.63 -0.66 12.94
N GLN A 158 -2.86 0.41 13.04
CA GLN A 158 -2.73 1.48 12.05
C GLN A 158 -1.36 1.42 11.39
N ILE A 159 -1.27 1.94 10.17
CA ILE A 159 0.00 2.09 9.48
C ILE A 159 0.41 3.57 9.39
N GLN A 160 1.72 3.81 9.30
CA GLN A 160 2.31 5.12 9.06
C GLN A 160 3.36 5.00 7.97
N MET A 161 3.44 5.98 7.10
CA MET A 161 4.45 6.06 6.05
C MET A 161 4.99 7.49 5.93
N LEU A 162 6.31 7.63 5.80
CA LEU A 162 7.00 8.92 5.83
C LEU A 162 6.72 9.78 7.09
N GLY A 163 6.41 9.14 8.23
CA GLY A 163 6.00 9.83 9.46
C GLY A 163 4.58 10.38 9.44
N LEU A 164 3.80 10.08 8.41
CA LEU A 164 2.41 10.51 8.28
C LEU A 164 1.47 9.33 8.51
N ALA A 165 0.32 9.60 9.12
CA ALA A 165 -0.70 8.60 9.41
C ALA A 165 -1.31 8.00 8.13
N SER A 166 -2.00 6.87 8.28
CA SER A 166 -2.53 6.06 7.17
C SER A 166 -3.41 6.82 6.18
N GLN A 167 -4.16 7.80 6.64
CA GLN A 167 -5.08 8.61 5.81
C GLN A 167 -4.35 9.43 4.74
N TYR A 168 -3.05 9.69 4.88
CA TYR A 168 -2.23 10.36 3.87
C TYR A 168 -1.58 9.41 2.86
N THR A 169 -1.77 8.10 3.05
CA THR A 169 -1.33 7.04 2.14
C THR A 169 -2.53 6.50 1.37
N GLN A 170 -2.51 6.63 0.05
CA GLN A 170 -3.58 6.10 -0.77
C GLN A 170 -3.54 4.56 -0.78
N LEU A 171 -4.53 3.93 -0.15
CA LEU A 171 -4.69 2.48 -0.20
C LEU A 171 -5.62 2.09 -1.33
N THR A 172 -5.08 1.29 -2.26
CA THR A 172 -5.83 0.73 -3.38
C THR A 172 -5.81 -0.80 -3.33
N GLN A 173 -6.90 -1.40 -3.76
CA GLN A 173 -6.98 -2.82 -4.06
C GLN A 173 -7.28 -2.97 -5.54
N GLU A 174 -6.48 -3.76 -6.26
CA GLU A 174 -6.63 -3.91 -7.70
C GLU A 174 -6.56 -2.55 -8.46
N ALA A 175 -5.69 -1.63 -7.99
CA ALA A 175 -5.53 -0.27 -8.49
C ALA A 175 -6.79 0.64 -8.38
N MET A 176 -7.74 0.30 -7.50
CA MET A 176 -8.91 1.12 -7.18
C MET A 176 -8.93 1.46 -5.69
N PRO A 177 -9.33 2.68 -5.28
CA PRO A 177 -9.47 3.04 -3.86
C PRO A 177 -10.38 2.06 -3.11
N SER A 178 -9.96 1.58 -1.94
CA SER A 178 -10.71 0.56 -1.19
C SER A 178 -10.97 0.93 0.26
N THR A 179 -9.96 1.42 0.98
CA THR A 179 -10.03 1.71 2.41
C THR A 179 -10.13 3.22 2.61
N ARG A 180 -11.36 3.73 2.69
CA ARG A 180 -11.70 5.16 2.79
C ARG A 180 -12.89 5.37 3.74
N GLY A 181 -13.09 6.59 4.21
CA GLY A 181 -14.23 6.96 5.04
C GLY A 181 -14.27 6.16 6.34
N LEU A 182 -15.37 5.49 6.61
CA LEU A 182 -15.53 4.65 7.80
C LEU A 182 -14.46 3.56 7.91
N ALA A 183 -13.98 3.04 6.78
CA ALA A 183 -12.96 1.99 6.76
C ALA A 183 -11.53 2.50 7.06
N SER A 184 -11.30 3.80 7.24
CA SER A 184 -9.95 4.40 7.32
C SER A 184 -9.07 3.79 8.42
N ASN A 185 -9.63 3.41 9.58
CA ASN A 185 -8.89 2.82 10.68
C ASN A 185 -8.96 1.28 10.65
N PHE A 186 -10.16 0.71 10.59
CA PHE A 186 -10.36 -0.73 10.73
C PHE A 186 -10.14 -1.52 9.43
N GLY A 187 -10.21 -0.87 8.27
CA GLY A 187 -10.19 -1.51 6.96
C GLY A 187 -8.89 -2.27 6.62
N PHE A 188 -7.79 -2.00 7.32
CA PHE A 188 -6.55 -2.75 7.16
C PHE A 188 -6.67 -4.22 7.63
N SER A 189 -7.59 -4.53 8.53
CA SER A 189 -7.86 -5.90 8.98
C SER A 189 -8.80 -6.67 8.03
N TYR A 190 -9.45 -6.00 7.07
CA TYR A 190 -10.46 -6.64 6.22
C TYR A 190 -9.86 -7.59 5.17
N THR A 191 -8.66 -7.33 4.66
CA THR A 191 -8.07 -8.16 3.62
C THR A 191 -7.17 -9.23 4.23
N PRO A 192 -7.55 -10.53 4.16
CA PRO A 192 -6.71 -11.62 4.63
C PRO A 192 -5.38 -11.67 3.88
N GLY A 193 -4.27 -11.83 4.61
CA GLY A 193 -2.93 -11.85 4.03
C GLY A 193 -2.74 -12.97 2.99
N THR A 194 -3.43 -14.09 3.18
CA THR A 194 -3.40 -15.25 2.27
C THR A 194 -4.10 -15.02 0.92
N TRP A 195 -4.95 -13.97 0.81
CA TRP A 195 -5.59 -13.59 -0.44
C TRP A 195 -4.70 -12.71 -1.32
N ILE A 196 -3.64 -12.15 -0.73
CA ILE A 196 -2.75 -11.19 -1.36
C ILE A 196 -1.70 -11.91 -2.20
N SER A 197 -1.62 -11.59 -3.48
CA SER A 197 -0.59 -12.07 -4.38
C SER A 197 0.66 -11.18 -4.35
N SER A 198 0.47 -9.86 -4.24
CA SER A 198 1.54 -8.91 -4.10
C SER A 198 1.06 -7.58 -3.52
N ILE A 199 1.97 -6.85 -2.87
CA ILE A 199 1.77 -5.48 -2.42
C ILE A 199 2.80 -4.60 -3.13
N GLN A 200 2.33 -3.55 -3.78
CA GLN A 200 3.16 -2.53 -4.39
C GLN A 200 3.17 -1.31 -3.47
N LEU A 201 4.34 -0.97 -2.96
CA LEU A 201 4.55 0.17 -2.07
C LEU A 201 5.29 1.26 -2.84
N SER A 202 4.69 2.43 -2.98
CA SER A 202 5.33 3.62 -3.53
C SER A 202 5.40 4.73 -2.49
N LYS A 203 6.56 5.37 -2.35
CA LYS A 203 6.76 6.52 -1.48
C LYS A 203 6.54 7.83 -2.24
N GLY A 204 6.01 8.84 -1.57
CA GLY A 204 5.69 10.14 -2.16
C GLY A 204 4.43 10.11 -3.01
N VAL A 205 4.20 11.17 -3.78
CA VAL A 205 3.00 11.26 -4.63
C VAL A 205 3.00 10.19 -5.72
N GLY A 206 1.85 9.58 -5.96
CA GLY A 206 1.66 8.57 -7.02
C GLY A 206 1.38 9.19 -8.40
N SER A 207 0.90 8.37 -9.36
CA SER A 207 0.41 8.85 -10.66
C SER A 207 -0.91 9.63 -10.50
N VAL A 208 -1.11 10.67 -11.31
CA VAL A 208 -2.38 11.43 -11.35
C VAL A 208 -3.56 10.58 -11.83
N ALA A 209 -3.30 9.49 -12.56
CA ALA A 209 -4.33 8.55 -13.01
C ALA A 209 -4.95 7.72 -11.86
N ASN A 210 -4.24 7.59 -10.74
CA ASN A 210 -4.69 6.83 -9.57
C ASN A 210 -5.51 7.68 -8.58
N GLY A 211 -5.69 8.97 -8.85
CA GLY A 211 -6.46 9.88 -8.00
C GLY A 211 -5.62 10.98 -7.35
N TYR A 212 -6.25 11.68 -6.42
CA TYR A 212 -5.74 12.92 -5.83
C TYR A 212 -5.22 12.75 -4.40
N GLU A 213 -5.56 11.65 -3.70
CA GLU A 213 -5.37 11.50 -2.24
C GLU A 213 -3.95 11.09 -1.80
N SER A 214 -3.05 10.73 -2.73
CA SER A 214 -1.69 10.31 -2.38
C SER A 214 -0.84 11.51 -1.98
N VAL A 215 -0.47 11.59 -0.70
CA VAL A 215 0.47 12.57 -0.13
C VAL A 215 1.75 11.87 0.35
N ALA A 216 1.63 10.92 1.29
CA ALA A 216 2.76 10.16 1.81
C ALA A 216 3.20 9.02 0.87
N GLY A 217 2.27 8.52 0.07
CA GLY A 217 2.54 7.44 -0.87
C GLY A 217 1.30 6.68 -1.30
N GLY A 218 1.54 5.53 -1.92
CA GLY A 218 0.51 4.61 -2.34
C GLY A 218 0.85 3.16 -1.98
N ILE A 219 -0.15 2.44 -1.56
CA ILE A 219 -0.10 1.00 -1.33
C ILE A 219 -1.15 0.38 -2.24
N ASN A 220 -0.73 -0.43 -3.21
CA ASN A 220 -1.65 -1.21 -4.03
C ASN A 220 -1.56 -2.69 -3.68
N VAL A 221 -2.70 -3.27 -3.36
CA VAL A 221 -2.85 -4.68 -3.01
C VAL A 221 -3.44 -5.42 -4.19
N GLU A 222 -2.71 -6.39 -4.73
CA GLU A 222 -3.20 -7.29 -5.76
C GLU A 222 -3.62 -8.62 -5.13
N LEU A 223 -4.84 -9.03 -5.36
CA LEU A 223 -5.34 -10.34 -4.94
C LEU A 223 -4.97 -11.41 -5.96
N HIS A 224 -4.90 -12.67 -5.53
CA HIS A 224 -4.66 -13.79 -6.45
C HIS A 224 -5.70 -13.81 -7.58
N LYS A 225 -5.21 -13.94 -8.81
CA LYS A 225 -6.07 -14.07 -9.99
C LYS A 225 -6.56 -15.52 -10.12
N PRO A 226 -7.77 -15.74 -10.69
CA PRO A 226 -8.33 -17.10 -10.83
C PRO A 226 -7.49 -18.05 -11.70
N ASP A 227 -6.69 -17.51 -12.61
CA ASP A 227 -5.84 -18.23 -13.56
C ASP A 227 -4.39 -18.42 -13.10
N GLU A 228 -3.97 -17.78 -11.98
CA GLU A 228 -2.61 -17.81 -11.43
C GLU A 228 -2.42 -18.85 -10.34
N LYS A 229 -3.42 -19.07 -9.50
CA LYS A 229 -3.40 -20.09 -8.43
C LYS A 229 -3.75 -21.47 -8.97
N GLY A 230 -3.25 -22.50 -8.27
CA GLY A 230 -3.74 -23.87 -8.44
C GLY A 230 -5.23 -24.00 -8.11
N LYS A 231 -5.78 -25.18 -8.35
CA LYS A 231 -7.23 -25.41 -8.14
C LYS A 231 -7.69 -25.22 -6.72
N LEU A 232 -6.82 -25.48 -5.76
CA LEU A 232 -7.09 -25.40 -4.32
C LEU A 232 -5.92 -24.78 -3.58
N TYR A 233 -6.21 -23.79 -2.75
CA TYR A 233 -5.30 -23.31 -1.71
C TYR A 233 -6.04 -23.30 -0.38
N PHE A 234 -5.44 -23.91 0.64
CA PHE A 234 -5.97 -23.98 1.99
C PHE A 234 -4.91 -23.54 3.00
N ASN A 235 -5.29 -22.73 3.97
CA ASN A 235 -4.41 -22.28 5.04
C ASN A 235 -5.15 -22.32 6.36
N THR A 236 -4.44 -22.75 7.42
CA THR A 236 -4.87 -22.58 8.81
C THR A 236 -3.78 -21.91 9.62
N TYR A 237 -4.21 -21.16 10.62
CA TYR A 237 -3.36 -20.48 11.59
C TYR A 237 -3.98 -20.62 12.98
N GLY A 238 -3.13 -20.80 13.99
CA GLY A 238 -3.52 -20.76 15.39
C GLY A 238 -2.42 -20.12 16.23
N SER A 239 -2.80 -19.35 17.25
CA SER A 239 -1.88 -18.76 18.22
C SER A 239 -2.28 -19.08 19.65
N GLU A 240 -1.31 -19.02 20.56
CA GLU A 240 -1.57 -19.18 22.01
C GLU A 240 -2.48 -18.07 22.58
N GLY A 241 -2.61 -16.94 21.84
CA GLY A 241 -3.56 -15.85 22.13
C GLY A 241 -5.02 -16.19 21.82
N GLY A 242 -5.33 -17.44 21.48
CA GLY A 242 -6.69 -17.89 21.18
C GLY A 242 -7.22 -17.45 19.82
N ARG A 243 -6.35 -16.96 18.91
CA ARG A 243 -6.71 -16.62 17.54
C ARG A 243 -6.59 -17.84 16.64
N TYR A 244 -7.67 -18.18 15.95
CA TYR A 244 -7.72 -19.24 14.97
C TYR A 244 -8.24 -18.70 13.64
N GLU A 245 -7.63 -19.09 12.54
CA GLU A 245 -8.03 -18.67 11.20
C GLU A 245 -8.02 -19.84 10.22
N GLY A 246 -8.99 -19.79 9.30
CA GLY A 246 -9.08 -20.68 8.16
C GLY A 246 -9.28 -19.90 6.87
N ASN A 247 -8.52 -20.25 5.83
CA ASN A 247 -8.61 -19.65 4.51
C ASN A 247 -8.72 -20.74 3.45
N LEU A 248 -9.66 -20.56 2.52
CA LEU A 248 -9.88 -21.46 1.40
C LEU A 248 -9.98 -20.64 0.10
N ILE A 249 -9.21 -21.01 -0.91
CA ILE A 249 -9.34 -20.46 -2.27
C ILE A 249 -9.58 -21.63 -3.21
N LEU A 250 -10.72 -21.59 -3.89
CA LEU A 250 -11.11 -22.54 -4.94
C LEU A 250 -11.06 -21.82 -6.28
N ALA A 251 -10.10 -22.16 -7.14
CA ALA A 251 -9.94 -21.53 -8.43
C ALA A 251 -10.20 -22.52 -9.56
N GLN A 252 -10.93 -22.07 -10.58
CA GLN A 252 -11.29 -22.89 -11.72
C GLN A 252 -11.05 -22.13 -13.03
N LYS A 253 -10.30 -22.75 -13.92
CA LYS A 253 -10.23 -22.34 -15.33
C LYS A 253 -11.28 -23.12 -16.10
N VAL A 254 -12.43 -22.49 -16.35
CA VAL A 254 -13.57 -23.13 -17.01
C VAL A 254 -13.24 -23.43 -18.48
N ASN A 255 -12.58 -22.48 -19.15
CA ASN A 255 -12.07 -22.65 -20.52
C ASN A 255 -10.87 -21.72 -20.77
N SER A 256 -10.41 -21.62 -22.01
CA SER A 256 -9.24 -20.78 -22.36
C SER A 256 -9.45 -19.29 -22.17
N LYS A 257 -10.70 -18.82 -22.03
CA LYS A 257 -11.07 -17.41 -21.94
C LYS A 257 -11.66 -17.03 -20.59
N PHE A 258 -12.26 -17.98 -19.85
CA PHE A 258 -12.97 -17.70 -18.63
C PHE A 258 -12.42 -18.51 -17.45
N SER A 259 -12.15 -17.82 -16.36
CA SER A 259 -11.75 -18.37 -15.07
C SER A 259 -12.48 -17.69 -13.93
N ASN A 260 -12.70 -18.41 -12.84
CA ASN A 260 -13.29 -17.88 -11.63
C ASN A 260 -12.62 -18.45 -10.38
N ALA A 261 -12.81 -17.78 -9.26
CA ALA A 261 -12.34 -18.25 -7.97
C ALA A 261 -13.27 -17.78 -6.84
N LEU A 262 -13.42 -18.65 -5.84
CA LEU A 262 -14.11 -18.38 -4.59
C LEU A 262 -13.07 -18.34 -3.48
N PHE A 263 -13.07 -17.25 -2.72
CA PHE A 263 -12.22 -17.03 -1.56
C PHE A 263 -13.10 -17.03 -0.31
N ILE A 264 -12.73 -17.80 0.68
CA ILE A 264 -13.44 -17.88 1.96
C ILE A 264 -12.40 -17.68 3.06
N HIS A 265 -12.70 -16.80 4.00
CA HIS A 265 -11.93 -16.59 5.23
C HIS A 265 -12.86 -16.57 6.42
N GLY A 266 -12.42 -17.24 7.46
CA GLY A 266 -13.03 -17.18 8.78
C GLY A 266 -11.95 -17.07 9.84
N SER A 267 -12.15 -16.18 10.80
CA SER A 267 -11.27 -16.08 11.97
C SER A 267 -12.10 -15.90 13.25
N THR A 268 -11.55 -16.38 14.35
CA THR A 268 -12.09 -16.17 15.69
C THR A 268 -10.98 -15.90 16.69
N LEU A 269 -11.28 -15.08 17.68
CA LEU A 269 -10.47 -14.84 18.86
C LEU A 269 -11.37 -15.05 20.07
N ASN A 270 -11.11 -16.09 20.87
CA ASN A 270 -12.05 -16.55 21.89
C ASN A 270 -11.42 -16.82 23.25
N GLN A 271 -10.19 -16.34 23.48
CA GLN A 271 -9.51 -16.55 24.76
C GLN A 271 -9.33 -15.23 25.51
N SER A 272 -9.73 -15.22 26.79
CA SER A 272 -9.43 -14.12 27.71
C SER A 272 -7.94 -14.10 28.03
N MET A 273 -7.30 -12.95 27.84
CA MET A 273 -5.90 -12.73 28.20
C MET A 273 -5.71 -11.32 28.72
N ASP A 274 -5.24 -11.22 29.95
CA ASP A 274 -4.73 -10.03 30.61
C ASP A 274 -3.32 -10.36 31.13
N ARG A 275 -2.30 -10.21 30.29
CA ARG A 275 -0.91 -10.54 30.63
C ARG A 275 -0.15 -9.40 31.32
N ASN A 276 -0.69 -8.20 31.23
CA ASN A 276 -0.12 -7.02 31.86
C ASN A 276 -0.71 -6.75 33.26
N GLY A 277 -1.82 -7.41 33.62
CA GLY A 277 -2.48 -7.36 34.92
C GLY A 277 -3.23 -6.04 35.17
N ASP A 278 -3.70 -5.37 34.12
CA ASP A 278 -4.41 -4.09 34.26
C ASP A 278 -5.93 -4.25 34.37
N GLY A 279 -6.43 -5.49 34.29
CA GLY A 279 -7.86 -5.82 34.38
C GLY A 279 -8.60 -5.71 33.06
N TYR A 280 -7.88 -5.52 31.93
CA TYR A 280 -8.46 -5.42 30.59
C TYR A 280 -7.93 -6.53 29.69
N LEU A 281 -8.72 -6.88 28.71
CA LEU A 281 -8.32 -7.84 27.68
C LEU A 281 -7.21 -7.23 26.82
N ASP A 282 -6.04 -7.84 26.75
CA ASP A 282 -4.94 -7.48 25.85
C ASP A 282 -5.33 -7.63 24.36
N ASN A 283 -6.23 -8.60 24.07
CA ASN A 283 -6.84 -8.83 22.77
C ASN A 283 -8.35 -8.95 22.89
N PRO A 284 -9.14 -8.26 22.04
CA PRO A 284 -10.58 -8.38 22.10
C PRO A 284 -11.05 -9.76 21.63
N TYR A 285 -12.13 -10.28 22.21
CA TYR A 285 -12.87 -11.38 21.59
C TYR A 285 -13.41 -10.96 20.23
N GLY A 286 -13.59 -11.90 19.32
CA GLY A 286 -14.23 -11.56 18.07
C GLY A 286 -14.26 -12.65 17.04
N TYR A 287 -14.90 -12.30 15.92
CA TYR A 287 -14.91 -13.14 14.73
C TYR A 287 -14.93 -12.27 13.48
N GLN A 288 -14.38 -12.81 12.40
CA GLN A 288 -14.50 -12.22 11.06
C GLN A 288 -14.90 -13.31 10.07
N TYR A 289 -15.91 -13.02 9.25
CA TYR A 289 -16.29 -13.82 8.09
C TYR A 289 -16.13 -12.98 6.84
N ASN A 290 -15.53 -13.56 5.80
CA ASN A 290 -15.19 -12.86 4.61
C ASN A 290 -15.27 -13.81 3.42
N VAL A 291 -16.10 -13.48 2.45
CA VAL A 291 -16.30 -14.28 1.23
C VAL A 291 -16.15 -13.37 0.02
N LEU A 292 -15.33 -13.78 -0.93
CA LEU A 292 -15.13 -13.05 -2.18
C LEU A 292 -15.25 -14.02 -3.36
N TYR A 293 -16.14 -13.70 -4.27
CA TYR A 293 -16.21 -14.38 -5.58
C TYR A 293 -15.61 -13.48 -6.64
N ARG A 294 -14.70 -14.03 -7.45
CA ARG A 294 -13.97 -13.30 -8.49
C ARG A 294 -14.02 -14.05 -9.80
N PHE A 295 -14.13 -13.32 -10.92
CA PHE A 295 -14.04 -13.86 -12.25
C PHE A 295 -13.13 -13.05 -13.17
N LYS A 296 -12.60 -13.70 -14.20
CA LYS A 296 -11.81 -13.10 -15.27
C LYS A 296 -12.24 -13.71 -16.60
N TYR A 297 -12.52 -12.85 -17.56
CA TYR A 297 -12.72 -13.21 -18.96
C TYR A 297 -11.68 -12.45 -19.79
N GLU A 298 -11.01 -13.15 -20.68
CA GLU A 298 -10.02 -12.58 -21.59
C GLU A 298 -10.12 -13.28 -22.94
N ASN A 299 -10.21 -12.50 -24.01
CA ASN A 299 -10.20 -13.04 -25.35
C ASN A 299 -8.92 -12.66 -26.10
N LEU A 300 -8.56 -13.42 -27.14
CA LEU A 300 -7.39 -13.16 -27.96
C LEU A 300 -7.49 -11.87 -28.78
N LYS A 301 -8.68 -11.23 -28.82
CA LYS A 301 -8.95 -9.98 -29.56
C LYS A 301 -8.76 -8.73 -28.71
N GLY A 302 -8.07 -8.83 -27.56
CA GLY A 302 -7.70 -7.70 -26.71
C GLY A 302 -8.77 -7.26 -25.71
N PHE A 303 -9.91 -7.93 -25.59
CA PHE A 303 -10.94 -7.62 -24.60
C PHE A 303 -10.68 -8.39 -23.30
N ILE A 304 -10.68 -7.66 -22.18
CA ILE A 304 -10.47 -8.19 -20.81
C ILE A 304 -11.60 -7.67 -19.93
N LEU A 305 -12.25 -8.58 -19.21
CA LEU A 305 -13.25 -8.28 -18.19
C LEU A 305 -12.86 -8.99 -16.90
N GLN A 306 -12.79 -8.26 -15.80
CA GLN A 306 -12.55 -8.81 -14.47
C GLN A 306 -13.56 -8.22 -13.51
N GLY A 307 -14.03 -9.00 -12.56
CA GLY A 307 -14.91 -8.51 -11.52
C GLY A 307 -14.83 -9.35 -10.26
N ALA A 308 -15.26 -8.76 -9.16
CA ALA A 308 -15.45 -9.45 -7.89
C ALA A 308 -16.58 -8.84 -7.10
N VAL A 309 -17.20 -9.66 -6.26
CA VAL A 309 -18.11 -9.25 -5.19
C VAL A 309 -17.63 -9.85 -3.87
N ARG A 310 -17.78 -9.08 -2.80
CA ARG A 310 -17.28 -9.44 -1.46
C ARG A 310 -18.31 -9.11 -0.39
N LEU A 311 -18.41 -10.01 0.57
CA LEU A 311 -19.21 -9.89 1.78
C LEU A 311 -18.27 -10.02 2.98
N LEU A 312 -18.34 -9.07 3.90
CA LEU A 312 -17.53 -9.07 5.11
C LEU A 312 -18.40 -8.73 6.32
N GLN A 313 -18.22 -9.50 7.37
CA GLN A 313 -18.70 -9.20 8.72
C GLN A 313 -17.53 -9.31 9.68
N ASP A 314 -17.28 -8.25 10.48
CA ASP A 314 -16.24 -8.18 11.51
C ASP A 314 -16.86 -7.73 12.82
N LYS A 315 -16.64 -8.49 13.89
CA LYS A 315 -17.08 -8.11 15.24
C LYS A 315 -15.95 -8.36 16.24
N LYS A 316 -15.66 -7.35 17.05
CA LYS A 316 -14.69 -7.41 18.14
C LYS A 316 -15.30 -6.84 19.40
N THR A 317 -15.04 -7.46 20.53
CA THR A 317 -15.52 -7.04 21.87
C THR A 317 -14.34 -7.10 22.82
N GLY A 318 -13.95 -5.96 23.38
CA GLY A 318 -12.85 -5.81 24.32
C GLY A 318 -13.27 -5.05 25.58
N GLY A 319 -12.31 -4.61 26.37
CA GLY A 319 -12.53 -3.90 27.62
C GLY A 319 -12.16 -4.73 28.84
N GLN A 320 -12.80 -4.48 29.98
CA GLN A 320 -12.51 -5.19 31.22
C GLN A 320 -12.83 -6.69 31.12
N ASP A 321 -11.95 -7.51 31.69
CA ASP A 321 -12.14 -8.96 31.73
C ASP A 321 -13.34 -9.35 32.60
N GLU A 322 -13.99 -10.49 32.29
CA GLU A 322 -15.15 -11.01 33.04
C GLU A 322 -14.83 -11.37 34.47
N MET A 323 -13.60 -11.76 34.78
CA MET A 323 -13.16 -12.09 36.13
C MET A 323 -13.17 -10.89 37.10
N HIS A 324 -13.30 -9.65 36.59
CA HIS A 324 -13.40 -8.41 37.38
C HIS A 324 -14.84 -7.92 37.56
N ASP A 325 -15.86 -8.74 37.17
CA ASP A 325 -17.26 -8.37 37.31
C ASP A 325 -17.72 -8.62 38.77
N THR A 326 -17.65 -7.55 39.55
CA THR A 326 -18.34 -7.53 40.86
C THR A 326 -19.74 -6.95 40.66
N MET A 327 -20.79 -7.58 41.16
CA MET A 327 -22.21 -7.22 40.99
C MET A 327 -22.57 -5.75 41.26
N THR A 328 -21.62 -4.92 41.64
CA THR A 328 -21.84 -3.51 42.05
C THR A 328 -21.23 -2.46 41.09
N VAL A 329 -20.40 -2.84 40.12
CA VAL A 329 -19.71 -1.89 39.23
C VAL A 329 -19.97 -2.24 37.78
N ARG A 330 -20.49 -1.25 37.00
CA ARG A 330 -20.67 -1.36 35.56
C ARG A 330 -19.31 -1.57 34.89
N ARG A 331 -19.15 -2.66 34.15
CA ARG A 331 -17.94 -2.99 33.39
C ARG A 331 -17.76 -2.09 32.18
N TYR A 332 -16.51 -1.68 31.92
CA TYR A 332 -16.16 -0.97 30.69
C TYR A 332 -15.98 -1.96 29.54
N VAL A 333 -16.82 -1.86 28.54
CA VAL A 333 -16.80 -2.74 27.37
C VAL A 333 -16.64 -1.90 26.12
N THR A 334 -15.84 -2.39 25.17
CA THR A 334 -15.77 -1.85 23.81
C THR A 334 -16.30 -2.86 22.82
N GLN A 335 -17.05 -2.42 21.83
CA GLN A 335 -17.45 -3.23 20.69
C GLN A 335 -17.18 -2.49 19.41
N ILE A 336 -16.63 -3.20 18.43
CA ILE A 336 -16.53 -2.77 17.05
C ILE A 336 -17.28 -3.78 16.21
N LYS A 337 -18.28 -3.33 15.46
CA LYS A 337 -19.02 -4.15 14.51
C LYS A 337 -19.06 -3.45 13.16
N ALA A 338 -18.64 -4.18 12.13
CA ALA A 338 -18.62 -3.72 10.75
C ALA A 338 -19.27 -4.77 9.84
N ASP A 339 -20.29 -4.36 9.09
CA ASP A 339 -20.88 -5.13 8.01
C ASP A 339 -20.55 -4.40 6.69
N ARG A 340 -19.84 -5.06 5.74
CA ARG A 340 -19.39 -4.45 4.50
C ARG A 340 -19.70 -5.31 3.29
N TYR A 341 -20.24 -4.68 2.28
CA TYR A 341 -20.51 -5.23 0.95
C TYR A 341 -19.70 -4.42 -0.06
N GLU A 342 -18.96 -5.08 -0.92
CA GLU A 342 -18.21 -4.38 -1.96
C GLU A 342 -18.13 -5.19 -3.24
N GLY A 343 -17.94 -4.50 -4.36
CA GLY A 343 -17.73 -5.15 -5.64
C GLY A 343 -17.02 -4.24 -6.61
N PHE A 344 -16.33 -4.84 -7.55
CA PHE A 344 -15.70 -4.10 -8.62
C PHE A 344 -15.82 -4.78 -9.97
N VAL A 345 -15.71 -3.98 -11.02
CA VAL A 345 -15.60 -4.42 -12.41
C VAL A 345 -14.50 -3.62 -13.10
N LYS A 346 -13.65 -4.32 -13.84
CA LYS A 346 -12.64 -3.74 -14.75
C LYS A 346 -12.93 -4.23 -16.16
N ILE A 347 -13.08 -3.30 -17.08
CA ILE A 347 -13.27 -3.59 -18.51
C ILE A 347 -12.09 -2.98 -19.24
N GLY A 348 -11.35 -3.75 -20.00
CA GLY A 348 -10.22 -3.30 -20.78
C GLY A 348 -10.31 -3.74 -22.23
N TYR A 349 -9.88 -2.87 -23.13
CA TYR A 349 -9.72 -3.21 -24.53
C TYR A 349 -8.37 -2.72 -25.04
N VAL A 350 -7.56 -3.65 -25.54
CA VAL A 350 -6.29 -3.37 -26.20
C VAL A 350 -6.52 -3.51 -27.70
N PHE A 351 -6.26 -2.44 -28.47
CA PHE A 351 -6.52 -2.42 -29.91
C PHE A 351 -5.58 -3.40 -30.64
N GLU A 352 -6.14 -4.41 -31.31
CA GLU A 352 -5.38 -5.51 -31.96
C GLU A 352 -4.25 -5.02 -32.90
N LYS A 353 -4.59 -4.06 -33.77
CA LYS A 353 -3.65 -3.50 -34.76
C LYS A 353 -2.68 -2.47 -34.19
N GLN A 354 -2.96 -1.94 -33.00
CA GLN A 354 -2.21 -0.87 -32.33
C GLN A 354 -2.11 -1.16 -30.85
N ARG A 355 -1.39 -2.22 -30.47
CA ARG A 355 -1.33 -2.73 -29.09
C ARG A 355 -0.80 -1.72 -28.05
N TYR A 356 -0.24 -0.60 -28.50
CA TYR A 356 0.11 0.52 -27.67
C TYR A 356 -1.10 1.41 -27.28
N LYS A 357 -2.24 1.21 -27.94
CA LYS A 357 -3.51 1.86 -27.59
C LYS A 357 -4.35 0.95 -26.74
N SER A 358 -4.86 1.46 -25.65
CA SER A 358 -5.83 0.77 -24.82
C SER A 358 -6.82 1.74 -24.21
N ILE A 359 -8.00 1.25 -23.92
CA ILE A 359 -9.01 1.93 -23.12
C ILE A 359 -9.43 1.01 -22.00
N GLY A 360 -9.60 1.54 -20.80
CA GLY A 360 -10.01 0.79 -19.63
C GLY A 360 -11.01 1.56 -18.78
N LEU A 361 -12.03 0.87 -18.33
CA LEU A 361 -12.99 1.36 -17.34
C LEU A 361 -12.82 0.55 -16.05
N GLN A 362 -12.68 1.23 -14.95
CA GLN A 362 -12.67 0.68 -13.61
C GLN A 362 -13.88 1.22 -12.87
N VAL A 363 -14.64 0.36 -12.22
CA VAL A 363 -15.77 0.72 -11.36
C VAL A 363 -15.65 -0.09 -10.08
N ASN A 364 -15.78 0.57 -8.94
CA ASN A 364 -15.80 -0.04 -7.61
C ASN A 364 -16.96 0.59 -6.82
N GLY A 365 -17.70 -0.23 -6.09
CA GLY A 365 -18.74 0.22 -5.18
C GLY A 365 -18.65 -0.50 -3.84
N SER A 366 -18.98 0.20 -2.75
CA SER A 366 -19.07 -0.40 -1.43
C SER A 366 -20.16 0.21 -0.60
N SER A 367 -20.75 -0.59 0.30
CA SER A 367 -21.66 -0.15 1.36
C SER A 367 -21.19 -0.72 2.68
N GLN A 368 -21.16 0.10 3.73
CA GLN A 368 -20.64 -0.28 5.02
C GLN A 368 -21.47 0.33 6.15
N ASN A 369 -21.72 -0.49 7.19
CA ASN A 369 -22.33 -0.06 8.45
C ASN A 369 -21.35 -0.26 9.59
N TYR A 370 -21.29 0.71 10.50
CA TYR A 370 -20.61 0.63 11.79
C TYR A 370 -21.60 0.76 12.95
N ASP A 371 -21.40 -0.09 13.95
CA ASP A 371 -22.10 -0.05 15.22
C ASP A 371 -21.08 -0.29 16.33
N ASN A 372 -20.46 0.80 16.79
CA ASN A 372 -19.32 0.77 17.69
C ASN A 372 -19.66 1.50 18.99
N TYR A 373 -19.25 0.91 20.12
CA TYR A 373 -19.29 1.61 21.40
C TYR A 373 -17.99 1.41 22.19
N PHE A 374 -17.68 2.38 23.05
CA PHE A 374 -16.49 2.44 23.88
C PHE A 374 -16.90 2.95 25.27
N GLY A 375 -17.24 2.01 26.17
CA GLY A 375 -17.80 2.35 27.48
C GLY A 375 -19.14 3.06 27.36
N LYS A 376 -19.13 4.39 27.40
CA LYS A 376 -20.32 5.23 27.22
C LYS A 376 -20.37 5.93 25.86
N ASN A 377 -19.25 6.03 25.16
CA ASN A 377 -19.20 6.65 23.83
C ASN A 377 -19.83 5.70 22.80
N LEU A 378 -20.74 6.22 21.99
CA LEU A 378 -21.36 5.49 20.89
C LEU A 378 -20.95 6.15 19.57
N TYR A 379 -20.47 5.33 18.63
CA TYR A 379 -20.18 5.78 17.27
C TYR A 379 -20.82 4.83 16.27
N THR A 380 -21.82 5.33 15.58
CA THR A 380 -22.51 4.61 14.51
C THR A 380 -22.30 5.34 13.19
N GLY A 381 -22.19 4.60 12.11
CA GLY A 381 -21.99 5.19 10.80
C GLY A 381 -22.48 4.30 9.67
N TRP A 382 -22.95 4.95 8.62
CA TRP A 382 -23.30 4.31 7.36
C TRP A 382 -22.62 5.03 6.20
N GLN A 383 -22.03 4.28 5.30
CA GLN A 383 -21.35 4.82 4.13
C GLN A 383 -21.68 4.03 2.88
N GLN A 384 -21.95 4.75 1.79
CA GLN A 384 -21.90 4.22 0.42
C GLN A 384 -20.83 4.97 -0.36
N SER A 385 -19.99 4.22 -1.05
CA SER A 385 -18.93 4.76 -1.89
C SER A 385 -19.01 4.17 -3.29
N MET A 386 -18.80 5.01 -4.29
CA MET A 386 -18.65 4.60 -5.68
C MET A 386 -17.44 5.30 -6.29
N TYR A 387 -16.61 4.54 -6.98
CA TYR A 387 -15.49 5.03 -7.76
C TYR A 387 -15.63 4.56 -9.20
N SER A 388 -15.40 5.46 -10.14
CA SER A 388 -15.26 5.10 -11.55
C SER A 388 -14.07 5.82 -12.18
N ASN A 389 -13.36 5.17 -13.10
CA ASN A 389 -12.21 5.75 -13.78
C ASN A 389 -12.12 5.20 -15.21
N LEU A 390 -12.32 6.08 -16.19
CA LEU A 390 -12.13 5.79 -17.60
C LEU A 390 -10.74 6.27 -18.02
N ILE A 391 -9.92 5.37 -18.49
CA ILE A 391 -8.50 5.62 -18.82
C ILE A 391 -8.29 5.28 -20.29
N TYR A 392 -7.72 6.20 -21.05
CA TYR A 392 -7.21 5.97 -22.39
C TYR A 392 -5.69 6.13 -22.39
N GLN A 393 -4.98 5.21 -23.00
CA GLN A 393 -3.53 5.21 -23.13
C GLN A 393 -3.12 5.07 -24.59
N SER A 394 -2.10 5.82 -25.00
CA SER A 394 -1.50 5.72 -26.33
C SER A 394 -0.07 6.26 -26.34
N ILE A 395 0.54 6.30 -27.52
CA ILE A 395 1.84 6.92 -27.79
C ILE A 395 1.67 8.11 -28.76
N ILE A 396 2.64 9.03 -28.73
CA ILE A 396 2.78 10.14 -29.70
C ILE A 396 3.99 9.84 -30.57
N ASN A 397 3.78 9.60 -31.85
CA ASN A 397 4.77 9.24 -32.87
C ASN A 397 5.53 7.93 -32.58
N ASN A 398 6.21 7.79 -31.45
CA ASN A 398 7.02 6.64 -31.10
C ASN A 398 6.85 6.23 -29.62
N SER A 399 7.38 5.07 -29.25
CA SER A 399 7.25 4.49 -27.90
C SER A 399 7.96 5.27 -26.80
N ASN A 400 8.82 6.25 -27.14
CA ASN A 400 9.47 7.12 -26.14
C ASN A 400 8.47 8.11 -25.54
N HIS A 401 7.40 8.44 -26.26
CA HIS A 401 6.38 9.41 -25.90
C HIS A 401 5.05 8.69 -25.65
N LYS A 402 4.75 8.40 -24.39
CA LYS A 402 3.50 7.78 -23.97
C LYS A 402 2.62 8.80 -23.26
N PHE A 403 1.31 8.63 -23.38
CA PHE A 403 0.40 9.41 -22.54
C PHE A 403 -0.76 8.56 -22.05
N ARG A 404 -1.29 8.95 -20.92
CA ARG A 404 -2.55 8.48 -20.36
C ARG A 404 -3.43 9.68 -20.09
N THR A 405 -4.71 9.57 -20.42
CA THR A 405 -5.70 10.58 -20.09
C THR A 405 -6.99 9.91 -19.67
N GLY A 406 -7.81 10.60 -18.93
CA GLY A 406 -9.05 10.02 -18.48
C GLY A 406 -9.88 10.94 -17.60
N ILE A 407 -11.02 10.40 -17.20
CA ILE A 407 -11.97 11.04 -16.30
C ILE A 407 -12.28 10.05 -15.19
N SER A 408 -12.25 10.53 -13.96
CA SER A 408 -12.64 9.74 -12.79
C SER A 408 -13.72 10.44 -11.98
N ASN A 409 -14.55 9.65 -11.33
CA ASN A 409 -15.56 10.14 -10.39
C ASN A 409 -15.47 9.34 -9.10
N VAL A 410 -15.56 10.04 -7.98
CA VAL A 410 -15.67 9.47 -6.64
C VAL A 410 -16.93 10.04 -6.02
N MET A 411 -17.78 9.19 -5.50
CA MET A 411 -18.99 9.56 -4.78
C MET A 411 -18.98 8.88 -3.41
N ASP A 412 -19.09 9.66 -2.35
CA ASP A 412 -19.18 9.19 -0.97
C ASP A 412 -20.43 9.80 -0.31
N VAL A 413 -21.35 8.96 0.11
CA VAL A 413 -22.46 9.31 0.98
C VAL A 413 -22.14 8.75 2.36
N LEU A 414 -22.02 9.64 3.35
CA LEU A 414 -21.61 9.31 4.70
C LEU A 414 -22.61 9.91 5.69
N ASP A 415 -23.06 9.08 6.62
CA ASP A 415 -23.92 9.46 7.73
C ASP A 415 -23.27 8.93 9.02
N GLU A 416 -22.92 9.82 9.94
CA GLU A 416 -22.23 9.49 11.18
C GLU A 416 -22.94 10.09 12.38
N ASN A 417 -23.05 9.30 13.44
CA ASN A 417 -23.57 9.74 14.73
C ASN A 417 -22.55 9.41 15.82
N LEU A 418 -22.11 10.44 16.55
CA LEU A 418 -21.23 10.32 17.69
C LEU A 418 -21.97 10.82 18.94
N VAL A 419 -22.17 9.91 19.90
CA VAL A 419 -22.56 10.26 21.26
C VAL A 419 -21.30 10.16 22.12
N ASN A 420 -20.78 11.31 22.54
CA ASN A 420 -19.63 11.42 23.44
C ASN A 420 -20.16 11.74 24.83
N ASP A 421 -20.45 10.68 25.60
CA ASP A 421 -21.08 10.75 26.93
C ASP A 421 -20.01 10.70 28.03
N GLN A 422 -19.77 11.86 28.64
CA GLN A 422 -18.80 12.03 29.72
C GLN A 422 -19.51 12.38 31.02
N LYS A 423 -18.82 12.17 32.15
CA LYS A 423 -19.39 12.37 33.50
C LYS A 423 -20.00 13.77 33.70
N SER A 424 -19.51 14.79 33.00
CA SER A 424 -19.93 16.17 33.16
C SER A 424 -20.84 16.66 32.05
N SER A 425 -20.91 16.00 30.91
CA SER A 425 -21.69 16.43 29.74
C SER A 425 -21.80 15.34 28.68
N THR A 426 -22.97 15.28 28.03
CA THR A 426 -23.18 14.44 26.85
C THR A 426 -23.24 15.33 25.62
N HIS A 427 -22.34 15.08 24.67
CA HIS A 427 -22.30 15.76 23.38
C HIS A 427 -22.77 14.80 22.29
N ILE A 428 -23.72 15.24 21.48
CA ILE A 428 -24.26 14.45 20.37
C ILE A 428 -23.97 15.20 19.09
N TYR A 429 -23.31 14.53 18.15
CA TYR A 429 -22.94 15.07 16.85
C TYR A 429 -23.53 14.20 15.74
N TYR A 430 -24.20 14.83 14.79
CA TYR A 430 -24.69 14.22 13.56
C TYR A 430 -23.98 14.86 12.38
N PHE A 431 -23.26 14.05 11.60
CA PHE A 431 -22.56 14.52 10.41
C PHE A 431 -23.10 13.78 9.19
N LYS A 432 -23.56 14.55 8.21
CA LYS A 432 -23.99 14.05 6.91
C LYS A 432 -23.12 14.65 5.83
N ARG A 433 -22.62 13.81 4.94
CA ARG A 433 -21.84 14.28 3.81
C ARG A 433 -22.25 13.53 2.55
N ASN A 434 -22.56 14.30 1.51
CA ASN A 434 -22.73 13.80 0.15
C ASN A 434 -21.67 14.48 -0.72
N GLU A 435 -20.56 13.79 -0.91
CA GLU A 435 -19.40 14.31 -1.60
C GLU A 435 -19.24 13.65 -2.95
N ILE A 436 -19.13 14.48 -3.99
CA ILE A 436 -18.88 14.04 -5.36
C ILE A 436 -17.63 14.76 -5.87
N VAL A 437 -16.63 14.00 -6.25
CA VAL A 437 -15.39 14.52 -6.83
C VAL A 437 -15.27 14.00 -8.24
N THR A 438 -15.39 14.90 -9.22
CA THR A 438 -15.17 14.58 -10.64
C THR A 438 -13.86 15.19 -11.10
N GLY A 439 -12.96 14.38 -11.65
CA GLY A 439 -11.65 14.84 -12.06
C GLY A 439 -11.29 14.37 -13.46
N ALA A 440 -10.58 15.24 -14.18
CA ALA A 440 -9.94 14.92 -15.45
C ALA A 440 -8.43 14.97 -15.28
N PHE A 441 -7.72 14.07 -15.95
CA PHE A 441 -6.27 14.00 -15.86
C PHE A 441 -5.62 13.75 -17.21
N PHE A 442 -4.40 14.22 -17.30
CA PHE A 442 -3.47 13.94 -18.40
C PHE A 442 -2.09 13.68 -17.82
N GLU A 443 -1.49 12.55 -18.17
CA GLU A 443 -0.15 12.15 -17.76
C GLU A 443 0.68 11.81 -18.99
N TYR A 444 1.79 12.51 -19.16
CA TYR A 444 2.74 12.31 -20.23
C TYR A 444 4.00 11.65 -19.69
N THR A 445 4.48 10.63 -20.39
CA THR A 445 5.72 9.92 -20.07
C THR A 445 6.67 10.05 -21.26
N TYR A 446 7.83 10.63 -21.01
CA TYR A 446 8.97 10.61 -21.93
C TYR A 446 10.02 9.66 -21.41
N SER A 447 10.47 8.73 -22.26
CA SER A 447 11.53 7.78 -21.95
C SER A 447 12.60 7.83 -23.04
N TYR A 448 13.84 8.11 -22.64
CA TYR A 448 14.98 8.09 -23.54
C TYR A 448 15.91 6.95 -23.17
N LEU A 449 15.90 5.89 -23.98
CA LEU A 449 16.57 4.62 -23.68
C LEU A 449 16.17 4.10 -22.28
N ALA A 450 16.98 3.28 -21.66
CA ALA A 450 16.82 2.95 -20.24
C ALA A 450 17.43 4.00 -19.29
N LYS A 451 17.92 5.13 -19.83
CA LYS A 451 18.73 6.13 -19.11
C LYS A 451 17.90 7.21 -18.42
N PHE A 452 16.92 7.76 -19.12
CA PHE A 452 16.12 8.88 -18.61
C PHE A 452 14.63 8.61 -18.77
N THR A 453 13.84 8.90 -17.74
CA THR A 453 12.39 8.89 -17.81
C THR A 453 11.83 10.09 -17.07
N LEU A 454 10.92 10.81 -17.72
CA LEU A 454 10.15 11.91 -17.16
C LEU A 454 8.67 11.53 -17.21
N VAL A 455 7.95 11.71 -16.09
CA VAL A 455 6.49 11.62 -16.04
C VAL A 455 5.95 12.94 -15.53
N ALA A 456 5.19 13.64 -16.37
CA ALA A 456 4.52 14.88 -16.02
C ALA A 456 3.01 14.64 -16.04
N GLY A 457 2.38 14.78 -14.90
CA GLY A 457 0.95 14.60 -14.69
C GLY A 457 0.27 15.90 -14.28
N ASN A 458 -0.87 16.16 -14.88
CA ASN A 458 -1.80 17.21 -14.46
C ASN A 458 -3.18 16.62 -14.24
N ARG A 459 -3.79 17.03 -13.14
CA ARG A 459 -5.15 16.65 -12.80
C ARG A 459 -5.91 17.85 -12.25
N ILE A 460 -7.16 17.99 -12.65
CA ILE A 460 -8.08 19.01 -12.15
C ILE A 460 -9.31 18.28 -11.64
N ASP A 461 -9.64 18.50 -10.37
CA ASP A 461 -10.79 17.92 -9.69
C ASP A 461 -11.78 19.00 -9.32
N TYR A 462 -13.07 18.72 -9.50
CA TYR A 462 -14.17 19.51 -8.97
C TYR A 462 -14.85 18.72 -7.87
N ASN A 463 -14.82 19.27 -6.66
CA ASN A 463 -15.53 18.77 -5.50
C ASN A 463 -16.82 19.61 -5.32
N ASN A 464 -17.97 18.96 -5.26
CA ASN A 464 -19.27 19.65 -5.12
C ASN A 464 -19.39 20.48 -3.84
N LEU A 465 -18.61 20.18 -2.79
CA LEU A 465 -18.63 20.89 -1.51
C LEU A 465 -17.61 22.02 -1.43
N PHE A 466 -16.45 21.85 -2.08
CA PHE A 466 -15.26 22.69 -1.88
C PHE A 466 -14.72 23.34 -3.16
N GLY A 467 -15.31 23.04 -4.34
CA GLY A 467 -14.90 23.63 -5.62
C GLY A 467 -13.69 22.95 -6.26
N TRP A 468 -12.83 23.73 -6.90
CA TRP A 468 -11.78 23.26 -7.78
C TRP A 468 -10.45 23.03 -7.07
N TYR A 469 -9.79 21.90 -7.42
CA TYR A 469 -8.45 21.52 -6.95
C TYR A 469 -7.57 21.15 -8.14
N TRP A 470 -6.38 21.76 -8.21
CA TRP A 470 -5.35 21.46 -9.18
C TRP A 470 -4.27 20.58 -8.54
N VAL A 471 -3.91 19.46 -9.18
CA VAL A 471 -3.02 18.41 -8.67
C VAL A 471 -1.91 18.14 -9.70
N PRO A 472 -0.85 18.95 -9.75
CA PRO A 472 0.32 18.70 -10.59
C PRO A 472 1.22 17.66 -9.93
N ARG A 473 1.84 16.79 -10.76
CA ARG A 473 2.84 15.81 -10.32
C ARG A 473 3.92 15.65 -11.35
N LEU A 474 5.17 15.56 -10.91
CA LEU A 474 6.34 15.38 -11.76
C LEU A 474 7.24 14.31 -11.13
N HIS A 475 7.66 13.35 -11.96
CA HIS A 475 8.61 12.32 -11.58
C HIS A 475 9.72 12.26 -12.61
N VAL A 476 10.96 12.21 -12.14
CA VAL A 476 12.15 12.10 -12.96
C VAL A 476 12.96 10.92 -12.50
N ARG A 477 13.39 10.09 -13.44
CA ARG A 477 14.32 9.01 -13.21
C ARG A 477 15.52 9.19 -14.13
N TYR A 478 16.73 9.11 -13.55
CA TYR A 478 17.98 9.14 -14.30
C TYR A 478 18.86 7.97 -13.87
N ALA A 479 19.22 7.12 -14.83
CA ALA A 479 20.18 6.04 -14.60
C ALA A 479 21.56 6.53 -15.04
N PHE A 480 22.47 6.71 -14.08
CA PHE A 480 23.88 7.04 -14.37
C PHE A 480 24.53 5.89 -15.13
N ASN A 481 24.20 4.67 -14.73
CA ASN A 481 24.57 3.40 -15.35
C ASN A 481 23.51 2.34 -15.01
N GLU A 482 23.74 1.08 -15.42
CA GLU A 482 22.81 -0.04 -15.17
C GLU A 482 22.58 -0.35 -13.68
N ASN A 483 23.47 0.10 -12.82
CA ASN A 483 23.45 -0.18 -11.38
C ASN A 483 23.05 1.01 -10.51
N THR A 484 23.13 2.25 -11.04
CA THR A 484 22.90 3.46 -10.24
C THR A 484 21.76 4.28 -10.84
N VAL A 485 20.71 4.47 -10.05
CA VAL A 485 19.52 5.20 -10.45
C VAL A 485 19.20 6.28 -9.42
N LEU A 486 19.02 7.50 -9.89
CA LEU A 486 18.49 8.62 -9.13
C LEU A 486 17.03 8.86 -9.56
N ARG A 487 16.15 9.07 -8.58
CA ARG A 487 14.76 9.48 -8.80
C ARG A 487 14.45 10.73 -8.01
N ALA A 488 13.71 11.63 -8.62
CA ALA A 488 13.16 12.81 -7.97
C ALA A 488 11.65 12.88 -8.26
N SER A 489 10.90 13.35 -7.29
CA SER A 489 9.46 13.55 -7.42
C SER A 489 9.03 14.83 -6.73
N VAL A 490 8.03 15.49 -7.30
CA VAL A 490 7.32 16.59 -6.66
C VAL A 490 5.86 16.53 -7.09
N GLY A 491 4.96 16.82 -6.16
CA GLY A 491 3.56 16.90 -6.50
C GLY A 491 2.67 17.27 -5.33
N LYS A 492 1.44 17.58 -5.67
CA LYS A 492 0.39 17.98 -4.75
C LYS A 492 -0.61 16.84 -4.56
N GLY A 493 -1.09 16.69 -3.33
CA GLY A 493 -2.23 15.84 -2.99
C GLY A 493 -3.21 16.59 -2.12
N TRP A 494 -4.49 16.16 -2.16
CA TRP A 494 -5.51 16.70 -1.29
C TRP A 494 -6.51 15.60 -0.88
N ARG A 495 -7.25 15.82 0.20
CA ARG A 495 -8.27 14.89 0.70
C ARG A 495 -9.27 15.58 1.62
N THR A 496 -10.46 15.02 1.71
CA THR A 496 -11.43 15.39 2.75
C THR A 496 -11.21 14.48 3.96
N ALA A 497 -11.06 15.05 5.16
CA ALA A 497 -10.85 14.30 6.39
C ALA A 497 -12.10 13.54 6.84
N ASN A 498 -11.91 12.34 7.44
CA ASN A 498 -12.97 11.56 8.08
C ASN A 498 -12.66 11.47 9.59
N LEU A 499 -12.84 12.57 10.29
CA LEU A 499 -12.24 12.84 11.59
C LEU A 499 -12.57 11.80 12.65
N ILE A 500 -13.82 11.32 12.72
CA ILE A 500 -14.21 10.34 13.74
C ILE A 500 -13.62 8.97 13.40
N ALA A 501 -13.80 8.51 12.16
CA ALA A 501 -13.30 7.21 11.72
C ALA A 501 -11.76 7.10 11.82
N GLU A 502 -11.04 8.16 11.44
CA GLU A 502 -9.56 8.21 11.45
C GLU A 502 -8.98 8.28 12.87
N ASN A 503 -9.74 8.79 13.82
CA ASN A 503 -9.35 8.97 15.22
C ASN A 503 -10.15 8.10 16.19
N SER A 504 -10.79 7.04 15.71
CA SER A 504 -11.70 6.20 16.51
C SER A 504 -11.05 5.59 17.76
N GLY A 505 -9.73 5.39 17.78
CA GLY A 505 -8.99 4.98 18.98
C GLY A 505 -9.12 5.96 20.16
N LEU A 506 -9.35 7.27 19.89
CA LEU A 506 -9.59 8.27 20.93
C LEU A 506 -10.96 8.11 21.64
N LEU A 507 -11.88 7.33 21.06
CA LEU A 507 -13.15 7.00 21.70
C LEU A 507 -12.97 6.05 22.90
N ALA A 508 -11.84 5.33 22.94
CA ALA A 508 -11.43 4.52 24.08
C ALA A 508 -10.86 5.38 25.24
N SER A 509 -11.43 6.56 25.44
CA SER A 509 -11.04 7.50 26.49
C SER A 509 -12.24 8.32 26.98
N SER A 510 -12.04 9.02 28.10
CA SER A 510 -12.99 9.99 28.64
C SER A 510 -12.81 11.40 28.06
N ARG A 511 -12.11 11.55 26.93
CA ARG A 511 -11.90 12.86 26.30
C ARG A 511 -13.18 13.40 25.70
N ILE A 512 -13.42 14.68 25.91
CA ILE A 512 -14.50 15.42 25.26
C ILE A 512 -14.04 15.82 23.86
N TRP A 513 -14.82 15.49 22.86
CA TRP A 513 -14.55 15.84 21.47
C TRP A 513 -15.08 17.22 21.15
N ASN A 514 -14.23 18.13 20.70
CA ASN A 514 -14.58 19.51 20.38
C ASN A 514 -14.21 19.81 18.92
N PHE A 515 -15.22 20.01 18.09
CA PHE A 515 -15.05 20.43 16.70
C PHE A 515 -15.13 21.96 16.63
N ASN A 516 -13.98 22.63 16.58
CA ASN A 516 -13.90 24.09 16.49
C ASN A 516 -14.03 24.53 15.03
N SER A 517 -15.25 24.48 14.50
CA SER A 517 -15.59 24.90 13.15
C SER A 517 -16.82 25.79 13.13
N ALA A 518 -16.89 26.69 12.15
CA ALA A 518 -18.00 27.61 11.98
C ALA A 518 -19.29 26.95 11.45
N ASN A 519 -19.18 25.81 10.76
CA ASN A 519 -20.31 25.10 10.17
C ASN A 519 -20.08 23.59 10.21
N ILE A 520 -20.74 22.89 11.13
CA ILE A 520 -20.60 21.45 11.35
C ILE A 520 -21.35 20.59 10.31
N ASN A 521 -22.18 21.18 9.45
CA ASN A 521 -23.05 20.44 8.53
C ASN A 521 -22.34 19.96 7.27
N ASN A 522 -21.09 20.36 7.01
CA ASN A 522 -20.35 20.02 5.81
C ASN A 522 -18.94 19.55 6.17
N ALA A 523 -18.63 18.26 5.97
CA ALA A 523 -17.33 17.65 6.28
C ALA A 523 -16.74 18.10 7.63
N TYR A 524 -17.54 18.07 8.69
CA TYR A 524 -17.25 18.58 10.04
C TYR A 524 -16.99 20.11 10.09
N GLY A 525 -17.26 20.83 9.00
CA GLY A 525 -17.04 22.27 8.88
C GLY A 525 -15.60 22.68 8.59
N PHE A 526 -14.74 21.73 8.18
CA PHE A 526 -13.35 21.99 7.85
C PHE A 526 -13.11 21.92 6.34
N GLU A 527 -12.10 22.67 5.89
CA GLU A 527 -11.63 22.59 4.51
C GLU A 527 -10.83 21.29 4.28
N PRO A 528 -10.77 20.79 3.03
CA PRO A 528 -9.92 19.67 2.67
C PRO A 528 -8.45 19.91 3.00
N GLU A 529 -7.77 18.85 3.38
CA GLU A 529 -6.34 18.87 3.65
C GLU A 529 -5.56 18.87 2.34
N VAL A 530 -4.54 19.69 2.25
CA VAL A 530 -3.73 19.89 1.04
C VAL A 530 -2.27 19.90 1.40
N ALA A 531 -1.49 19.07 0.72
CA ALA A 531 -0.04 19.02 0.94
C ALA A 531 0.75 18.91 -0.36
N TRP A 532 1.96 19.45 -0.34
CA TRP A 532 3.02 19.18 -1.30
C TRP A 532 3.95 18.11 -0.76
N ASN A 533 4.41 17.23 -1.63
CA ASN A 533 5.44 16.25 -1.30
C ASN A 533 6.59 16.36 -2.29
N TYR A 534 7.81 16.33 -1.77
CA TYR A 534 9.07 16.36 -2.51
C TYR A 534 9.86 15.10 -2.14
N GLY A 535 10.34 14.39 -3.13
CA GLY A 535 11.06 13.12 -2.92
C GLY A 535 12.35 13.04 -3.70
N LEU A 536 13.38 12.47 -3.08
CA LEU A 536 14.64 12.12 -3.72
C LEU A 536 15.03 10.71 -3.31
N ASN A 537 15.37 9.86 -4.27
CA ASN A 537 15.84 8.50 -4.04
C ASN A 537 17.08 8.20 -4.86
N LEU A 538 18.12 7.69 -4.21
CA LEU A 538 19.27 7.08 -4.86
C LEU A 538 19.25 5.58 -4.60
N THR A 539 19.35 4.78 -5.65
CA THR A 539 19.44 3.31 -5.55
C THR A 539 20.66 2.84 -6.30
N GLN A 540 21.50 2.06 -5.63
CA GLN A 540 22.74 1.49 -6.16
C GLN A 540 22.71 -0.03 -6.01
N ASN A 541 22.75 -0.76 -7.14
CA ASN A 541 23.03 -2.18 -7.12
C ASN A 541 24.54 -2.42 -7.14
N PHE A 542 24.98 -3.42 -6.42
CA PHE A 542 26.40 -3.83 -6.36
C PHE A 542 26.53 -5.34 -6.32
N LYS A 543 27.74 -5.81 -6.57
CA LYS A 543 28.11 -7.23 -6.41
C LYS A 543 29.41 -7.31 -5.67
N ILE A 544 29.45 -8.12 -4.61
CA ILE A 544 30.67 -8.47 -3.87
C ILE A 544 30.82 -9.99 -3.98
N ASN A 545 31.93 -10.48 -4.52
CA ASN A 545 32.18 -11.90 -4.73
C ASN A 545 31.02 -12.64 -5.44
N TYR A 546 30.47 -12.03 -6.52
CA TYR A 546 29.31 -12.51 -7.28
C TYR A 546 27.96 -12.47 -6.54
N HIS A 547 27.92 -12.07 -5.27
CA HIS A 547 26.71 -11.91 -4.48
C HIS A 547 26.12 -10.53 -4.68
N LYS A 548 24.82 -10.49 -4.94
CA LYS A 548 24.10 -9.25 -5.26
C LYS A 548 23.71 -8.50 -4.00
N GLY A 549 23.79 -7.17 -4.06
CA GLY A 549 23.26 -6.29 -3.05
C GLY A 549 22.64 -5.05 -3.68
N THR A 550 21.79 -4.38 -2.91
CA THR A 550 21.16 -3.09 -3.26
C THR A 550 21.29 -2.17 -2.07
N PHE A 551 21.86 -1.02 -2.29
CA PHE A 551 21.88 0.09 -1.32
C PHE A 551 20.91 1.17 -1.80
N SER A 552 20.10 1.72 -0.90
CA SER A 552 19.19 2.81 -1.23
C SER A 552 19.12 3.85 -0.13
N VAL A 553 19.02 5.12 -0.56
CA VAL A 553 18.77 6.28 0.31
C VAL A 553 17.54 7.00 -0.22
N ASP A 554 16.61 7.26 0.68
CA ASP A 554 15.36 7.97 0.42
C ASP A 554 15.29 9.21 1.29
N TYR A 555 15.00 10.36 0.71
CA TYR A 555 14.61 11.55 1.42
C TYR A 555 13.27 12.07 0.89
N TYR A 556 12.33 12.34 1.80
CA TYR A 556 11.03 12.92 1.47
C TYR A 556 10.70 14.07 2.43
N TYR A 557 10.15 15.13 1.86
CA TYR A 557 9.61 16.27 2.58
C TYR A 557 8.15 16.48 2.19
N SER A 558 7.26 16.52 3.17
CA SER A 558 5.84 16.84 2.98
C SER A 558 5.51 18.12 3.73
N ASP A 559 4.81 19.04 3.07
CA ASP A 559 4.42 20.33 3.60
C ASP A 559 2.91 20.54 3.45
N PHE A 560 2.21 20.74 4.55
CA PHE A 560 0.77 20.93 4.57
C PHE A 560 0.42 22.42 4.48
N SER A 561 -0.22 22.82 3.39
CA SER A 561 -0.80 24.16 3.27
C SER A 561 -2.17 24.28 3.95
N LYS A 562 -2.90 23.15 4.07
CA LYS A 562 -4.15 23.01 4.81
C LYS A 562 -4.20 21.64 5.49
N GLN A 563 -4.60 21.61 6.75
CA GLN A 563 -4.73 20.38 7.54
C GLN A 563 -5.75 20.56 8.65
N VAL A 564 -6.43 19.51 9.05
CA VAL A 564 -7.21 19.49 10.28
C VAL A 564 -6.30 19.00 11.40
N VAL A 565 -6.03 19.85 12.36
CA VAL A 565 -5.20 19.53 13.52
C VAL A 565 -6.03 18.78 14.55
N VAL A 566 -5.50 17.65 15.02
CA VAL A 566 -6.06 16.87 16.14
C VAL A 566 -5.20 17.15 17.36
N ASP A 567 -5.62 18.10 18.19
CA ASP A 567 -4.85 18.59 19.32
C ASP A 567 -5.30 17.89 20.63
N ARG A 568 -4.37 17.17 21.24
CA ARG A 568 -4.55 16.46 22.52
C ARG A 568 -3.72 17.06 23.64
N ASP A 569 -3.01 18.14 23.35
CA ASP A 569 -2.00 18.73 24.26
C ASP A 569 -2.57 19.91 25.06
N VAL A 570 -3.62 20.58 24.59
CA VAL A 570 -4.24 21.71 25.30
C VAL A 570 -4.77 21.28 26.66
N ASN A 571 -5.46 20.14 26.66
CA ASN A 571 -6.06 19.57 27.88
C ASN A 571 -6.14 18.05 27.75
N ALA A 572 -5.64 17.31 28.74
CA ALA A 572 -5.66 15.86 28.74
C ALA A 572 -7.07 15.25 28.70
N GLN A 573 -8.12 15.98 29.10
CA GLN A 573 -9.52 15.54 29.07
C GLN A 573 -10.27 15.93 27.79
N GLN A 574 -9.57 16.53 26.80
CA GLN A 574 -10.20 17.00 25.57
C GLN A 574 -9.40 16.58 24.34
N VAL A 575 -10.06 16.52 23.22
CA VAL A 575 -9.46 16.54 21.90
C VAL A 575 -10.09 17.66 21.09
N LEU A 576 -9.23 18.55 20.58
CA LEU A 576 -9.68 19.70 19.78
C LEU A 576 -9.40 19.43 18.31
N PHE A 577 -10.40 19.68 17.47
CA PHE A 577 -10.26 19.65 16.02
C PHE A 577 -10.39 21.08 15.49
N TYR A 578 -9.38 21.54 14.77
CA TYR A 578 -9.37 22.88 14.17
C TYR A 578 -8.54 22.94 12.91
N GLN A 579 -8.80 23.93 12.06
CA GLN A 579 -8.03 24.18 10.86
C GLN A 579 -6.62 24.67 11.22
N LEU A 580 -5.60 24.12 10.58
CA LEU A 580 -4.20 24.49 10.77
C LEU A 580 -4.00 26.00 10.60
N LYS A 581 -3.32 26.60 11.56
CA LYS A 581 -2.81 27.98 11.51
C LYS A 581 -1.32 27.95 11.77
N GLY A 582 -0.51 28.00 10.71
CA GLY A 582 0.95 27.92 10.79
C GLY A 582 1.50 26.74 10.03
N GLN A 583 2.58 26.15 10.51
CA GLN A 583 3.34 25.12 9.81
C GLN A 583 2.91 23.70 10.22
N SER A 584 2.87 22.79 9.25
CA SER A 584 2.81 21.35 9.50
C SER A 584 3.60 20.63 8.42
N TYR A 585 4.59 19.84 8.81
CA TYR A 585 5.48 19.17 7.89
C TYR A 585 5.98 17.82 8.38
N SER A 586 6.50 17.03 7.45
CA SER A 586 7.23 15.79 7.72
C SER A 586 8.51 15.73 6.89
N ASN A 587 9.65 15.59 7.55
CA ASN A 587 10.93 15.16 6.97
C ASN A 587 11.12 13.68 7.23
N SER A 588 11.51 12.94 6.22
CA SER A 588 11.76 11.49 6.28
C SER A 588 13.04 11.13 5.55
N LEU A 589 14.01 10.56 6.25
CA LEU A 589 15.21 9.97 5.69
C LEU A 589 15.24 8.47 6.00
N GLN A 590 15.46 7.64 4.98
CA GLN A 590 15.68 6.20 5.15
C GLN A 590 16.90 5.75 4.38
N VAL A 591 17.75 4.98 5.02
CA VAL A 591 18.89 4.28 4.41
C VAL A 591 18.62 2.78 4.53
N GLN A 592 18.79 2.03 3.47
CA GLN A 592 18.53 0.60 3.43
C GLN A 592 19.61 -0.13 2.64
N LEU A 593 20.02 -1.27 3.17
CA LEU A 593 20.92 -2.23 2.54
C LEU A 593 20.24 -3.59 2.48
N ASP A 594 20.08 -4.12 1.27
CA ASP A 594 19.69 -5.50 0.99
C ASP A 594 20.92 -6.22 0.43
N TYR A 595 21.35 -7.31 1.04
CA TYR A 595 22.54 -8.05 0.61
C TYR A 595 22.37 -9.54 0.80
N GLN A 596 22.86 -10.32 -0.15
CA GLN A 596 22.89 -11.80 -0.09
C GLN A 596 24.35 -12.27 0.01
N PRO A 597 24.93 -12.33 1.22
CA PRO A 597 26.37 -12.67 1.41
C PRO A 597 26.73 -14.08 0.96
N ILE A 598 25.81 -15.02 1.04
CA ILE A 598 25.91 -16.39 0.53
C ILE A 598 24.58 -16.80 -0.11
N LYS A 599 24.58 -17.81 -0.97
CA LYS A 599 23.34 -18.31 -1.59
C LYS A 599 22.29 -18.66 -0.54
N ARG A 600 21.05 -18.14 -0.70
CA ARG A 600 19.88 -18.38 0.17
C ARG A 600 19.97 -17.76 1.55
N PHE A 601 20.89 -16.87 1.81
CA PHE A 601 20.95 -16.09 3.03
C PHE A 601 20.79 -14.61 2.65
N ASP A 602 19.63 -14.06 2.94
CA ASP A 602 19.26 -12.67 2.65
C ASP A 602 19.36 -11.85 3.94
N VAL A 603 20.02 -10.71 3.86
CA VAL A 603 20.18 -9.74 4.94
C VAL A 603 19.58 -8.42 4.46
N ARG A 604 18.66 -7.88 5.24
CA ARG A 604 18.14 -6.52 5.06
C ARG A 604 18.38 -5.73 6.32
N VAL A 605 19.01 -4.58 6.20
CA VAL A 605 19.20 -3.62 7.30
C VAL A 605 18.71 -2.27 6.82
N ALA A 606 17.97 -1.57 7.67
CA ALA A 606 17.53 -0.22 7.39
C ALA A 606 17.55 0.64 8.65
N TYR A 607 17.85 1.91 8.45
CA TYR A 607 17.70 2.95 9.46
C TYR A 607 16.85 4.08 8.89
N ARG A 608 15.99 4.62 9.74
CA ARG A 608 15.06 5.68 9.37
C ARG A 608 15.02 6.76 10.45
N TRP A 609 15.01 8.02 10.00
CA TRP A 609 14.83 9.20 10.81
C TRP A 609 13.62 10.02 10.31
N TYR A 610 12.85 10.53 11.28
CA TYR A 610 11.72 11.42 11.04
C TYR A 610 11.82 12.68 11.88
N ASP A 611 11.48 13.85 11.27
CA ASP A 611 11.15 15.09 11.96
C ASP A 611 9.76 15.54 11.47
N VAL A 612 8.74 15.24 12.27
CA VAL A 612 7.34 15.51 11.96
C VAL A 612 6.79 16.47 12.99
N LYS A 613 6.40 17.68 12.56
CA LYS A 613 5.88 18.71 13.44
C LYS A 613 4.63 19.34 12.89
N THR A 614 3.77 19.74 13.81
CA THR A 614 2.52 20.46 13.53
C THR A 614 2.39 21.64 14.48
N GLN A 615 1.89 22.76 13.96
CA GLN A 615 1.56 23.92 14.77
C GLN A 615 0.30 23.63 15.60
N TYR A 616 0.51 23.33 16.86
CA TYR A 616 -0.54 23.22 17.88
C TYR A 616 -0.79 24.58 18.53
N GLN A 617 -1.79 24.68 19.42
CA GLN A 617 -2.05 25.93 20.15
C GLN A 617 -0.86 26.33 21.04
N GLN A 618 -0.11 25.35 21.56
CA GLN A 618 1.06 25.58 22.40
C GLN A 618 2.35 25.89 21.63
N GLY A 619 2.31 25.79 20.30
CA GLY A 619 3.48 26.03 19.44
C GLY A 619 3.72 24.91 18.41
N LEU A 620 4.85 24.99 17.75
CA LEU A 620 5.29 23.98 16.78
C LEU A 620 5.90 22.78 17.52
N LEU A 621 5.12 21.70 17.67
CA LEU A 621 5.52 20.51 18.42
C LEU A 621 5.63 19.28 17.50
N ALA A 622 6.45 18.32 17.91
CA ALA A 622 6.49 17.01 17.25
C ALA A 622 5.13 16.31 17.36
N VAL A 623 4.68 15.69 16.28
CA VAL A 623 3.43 14.90 16.28
C VAL A 623 3.56 13.73 17.25
N PRO A 624 2.63 13.53 18.19
CA PRO A 624 2.76 12.51 19.21
C PRO A 624 2.64 11.09 18.66
N LEU A 625 3.21 10.13 19.40
CA LEU A 625 3.23 8.68 19.14
C LEU A 625 3.99 8.26 17.87
N ILE A 626 4.79 9.15 17.29
CA ILE A 626 5.70 8.86 16.18
C ILE A 626 7.12 8.70 16.68
N ALA A 627 7.77 7.57 16.38
CA ALA A 627 9.17 7.36 16.69
C ALA A 627 10.05 8.17 15.72
N ALA A 628 10.85 9.11 16.25
CA ALA A 628 11.76 9.90 15.42
C ALA A 628 12.84 9.02 14.76
N ASN A 629 13.24 7.93 15.38
CA ASN A 629 14.26 7.01 14.90
C ASN A 629 13.76 5.58 14.93
N ARG A 630 14.09 4.80 13.90
CA ARG A 630 13.84 3.36 13.86
C ARG A 630 14.99 2.64 13.15
N ALA A 631 15.47 1.56 13.75
CA ALA A 631 16.37 0.62 13.08
C ALA A 631 15.63 -0.70 12.82
N PHE A 632 15.98 -1.36 11.74
CA PHE A 632 15.37 -2.58 11.29
C PHE A 632 16.43 -3.53 10.75
N ALA A 633 16.35 -4.81 11.10
CA ALA A 633 17.17 -5.87 10.54
C ALA A 633 16.32 -7.11 10.30
N ASN A 634 16.41 -7.71 9.12
CA ASN A 634 15.81 -9.00 8.81
C ASN A 634 16.87 -9.94 8.24
N LEU A 635 16.96 -11.13 8.80
CA LEU A 635 17.83 -12.21 8.37
C LEU A 635 16.96 -13.37 7.92
N SER A 636 17.12 -13.84 6.70
CA SER A 636 16.36 -14.95 6.13
C SER A 636 17.29 -15.98 5.51
N TYR A 637 17.22 -17.22 5.98
CA TYR A 637 18.04 -18.32 5.47
C TYR A 637 17.18 -19.49 5.03
N GLN A 638 17.37 -19.94 3.77
CA GLN A 638 16.70 -21.12 3.24
C GLN A 638 17.69 -22.24 2.97
N THR A 639 17.52 -23.41 3.60
CA THR A 639 18.35 -24.60 3.35
C THR A 639 18.04 -25.25 1.99
N LYS A 640 18.95 -26.13 1.53
CA LYS A 640 18.70 -26.96 0.33
C LYS A 640 17.46 -27.84 0.50
N ASN A 641 17.20 -28.32 1.69
CA ASN A 641 16.07 -29.20 2.04
C ASN A 641 14.78 -28.41 2.34
N LYS A 642 14.70 -27.14 1.92
CA LYS A 642 13.49 -26.29 2.02
C LYS A 642 13.03 -26.00 3.46
N TRP A 643 13.92 -25.97 4.43
CA TRP A 643 13.71 -25.26 5.68
C TRP A 643 13.98 -23.76 5.46
N SER A 644 13.15 -22.91 6.00
CA SER A 644 13.37 -21.45 6.03
C SER A 644 13.39 -20.98 7.47
N PHE A 645 14.34 -20.11 7.79
CA PHE A 645 14.54 -19.49 9.09
C PHE A 645 14.52 -17.98 8.87
N ASP A 646 13.61 -17.30 9.52
CA ASP A 646 13.45 -15.86 9.43
C ASP A 646 13.52 -15.23 10.82
N ILE A 647 14.35 -14.18 10.97
CA ILE A 647 14.47 -13.40 12.19
C ILE A 647 14.38 -11.93 11.81
N THR A 648 13.50 -11.20 12.47
CA THR A 648 13.33 -9.75 12.31
C THR A 648 13.56 -9.06 13.64
N GLY A 649 14.49 -8.12 13.69
CA GLY A 649 14.75 -7.25 14.83
C GLY A 649 14.39 -5.81 14.47
N GLN A 650 13.73 -5.10 15.39
CA GLN A 650 13.34 -3.71 15.23
C GLN A 650 13.67 -2.95 16.52
N TRP A 651 14.28 -1.79 16.37
CA TRP A 651 14.44 -0.82 17.44
C TRP A 651 13.61 0.42 17.14
N PHE A 652 12.85 0.86 18.12
CA PHE A 652 12.07 2.10 18.10
C PHE A 652 12.65 3.08 19.12
N GLY A 653 12.99 4.27 18.65
CA GLY A 653 13.38 5.38 19.50
C GLY A 653 12.20 5.92 20.29
N GLN A 654 12.49 6.90 21.15
CA GLN A 654 11.49 7.58 21.95
C GLN A 654 10.41 8.24 21.08
N LYS A 655 9.19 8.25 21.58
CA LYS A 655 8.02 8.92 21.00
C LYS A 655 7.57 10.01 21.95
N ARG A 656 7.26 11.20 21.43
CA ARG A 656 6.58 12.22 22.23
C ARG A 656 5.17 11.72 22.58
N LEU A 657 4.78 11.88 23.83
CA LEU A 657 3.42 11.57 24.29
C LEU A 657 2.60 12.86 24.38
N PRO A 658 1.26 12.79 24.20
CA PRO A 658 0.38 13.91 24.46
C PRO A 658 0.51 14.38 25.92
N ASN A 659 0.36 15.69 26.13
CA ASN A 659 0.53 16.31 27.44
C ASN A 659 -0.54 15.84 28.43
N THR A 660 -0.10 15.35 29.60
CA THR A 660 -0.96 14.95 30.72
C THR A 660 -0.58 15.64 32.03
N GLN A 661 0.25 16.69 31.98
CA GLN A 661 0.78 17.34 33.18
C GLN A 661 -0.32 17.96 34.08
N ASN A 662 -1.48 18.28 33.50
CA ASN A 662 -2.63 18.78 34.26
C ASN A 662 -3.40 17.68 35.02
N ASN A 663 -3.06 16.41 34.81
CA ASN A 663 -3.63 15.31 35.57
C ASN A 663 -2.99 15.22 36.98
N PRO A 664 -3.68 14.61 37.96
CA PRO A 664 -3.07 14.23 39.24
C PRO A 664 -1.85 13.30 39.05
N ASP A 665 -0.90 13.34 39.98
CA ASP A 665 0.40 12.61 39.86
C ASP A 665 0.25 11.14 39.54
N GLY A 666 -0.73 10.42 40.10
CA GLY A 666 -0.94 8.99 39.88
C GLY A 666 -1.47 8.61 38.47
N VAL A 667 -1.85 9.60 37.66
CA VAL A 667 -2.44 9.40 36.31
C VAL A 667 -1.77 10.29 35.26
N ARG A 668 -0.52 10.68 35.50
CA ARG A 668 0.35 11.38 34.55
C ARG A 668 1.17 10.41 33.71
N MET A 669 1.39 10.76 32.47
CA MET A 669 2.37 10.11 31.58
C MET A 669 3.61 11.00 31.47
N PRO A 670 4.80 10.42 31.21
CA PRO A 670 5.98 11.21 30.88
C PRO A 670 5.79 11.90 29.53
N ASP A 671 6.61 12.94 29.25
CA ASP A 671 6.56 13.65 27.96
C ASP A 671 7.04 12.78 26.79
N TYR A 672 7.89 11.80 27.05
CA TYR A 672 8.43 10.86 26.06
C TYR A 672 8.33 9.41 26.56
N SER A 673 8.07 8.50 25.64
CA SER A 673 8.14 7.07 25.89
C SER A 673 9.59 6.59 26.05
N ASN A 674 9.77 5.38 26.58
CA ASN A 674 11.04 4.67 26.47
C ASN A 674 11.27 4.21 25.00
N SER A 675 12.54 4.04 24.64
CA SER A 675 12.92 3.28 23.45
C SER A 675 12.82 1.78 23.73
N TYR A 676 12.54 0.97 22.69
CA TYR A 676 12.36 -0.47 22.86
C TYR A 676 12.78 -1.27 21.63
N PHE A 677 12.96 -2.58 21.84
CA PHE A 677 13.28 -3.55 20.80
C PHE A 677 12.15 -4.58 20.68
N ILE A 678 11.85 -4.99 19.45
CA ILE A 678 10.98 -6.12 19.16
C ILE A 678 11.74 -7.10 18.26
N TYR A 679 11.66 -8.39 18.61
CA TYR A 679 12.25 -9.46 17.83
C TYR A 679 11.21 -10.51 17.53
N ASN A 680 11.07 -10.85 16.24
CA ASN A 680 10.16 -11.89 15.76
C ASN A 680 10.97 -12.97 15.05
N SER A 681 10.56 -14.23 15.14
CA SER A 681 11.18 -15.34 14.41
C SER A 681 10.15 -16.32 13.89
N GLN A 682 10.42 -16.90 12.73
CA GLN A 682 9.63 -17.96 12.15
C GLN A 682 10.52 -19.06 11.56
N ILE A 683 10.12 -20.29 11.75
CA ILE A 683 10.70 -21.47 11.07
C ILE A 683 9.62 -22.08 10.21
N SER A 684 9.93 -22.38 8.97
CA SER A 684 8.98 -23.05 8.08
C SER A 684 9.64 -24.17 7.28
N LYS A 685 8.84 -25.15 6.88
CA LYS A 685 9.26 -26.31 6.09
C LYS A 685 8.31 -26.51 4.93
N SER A 686 8.84 -26.46 3.71
CA SER A 686 8.11 -26.90 2.51
C SER A 686 8.35 -28.38 2.23
N THR A 687 7.27 -29.11 2.00
CA THR A 687 7.28 -30.57 1.73
C THR A 687 6.32 -30.91 0.58
N PHE A 688 6.23 -32.19 0.20
CA PHE A 688 5.39 -32.68 -0.90
C PHE A 688 5.54 -31.84 -2.19
N GLN A 689 6.77 -31.68 -2.68
CA GLN A 689 7.07 -30.87 -3.88
C GLN A 689 6.60 -29.41 -3.77
N LYS A 690 6.68 -28.80 -2.61
CA LYS A 690 6.22 -27.45 -2.29
C LYS A 690 4.68 -27.29 -2.28
N LYS A 691 3.93 -28.37 -2.11
CA LYS A 691 2.46 -28.32 -1.97
C LYS A 691 2.02 -28.07 -0.54
N LEU A 692 2.82 -28.44 0.46
CA LEU A 692 2.52 -28.24 1.88
C LEU A 692 3.68 -27.47 2.53
N ASP A 693 3.35 -26.33 3.14
CA ASP A 693 4.23 -25.59 4.01
C ASP A 693 3.67 -25.64 5.44
N VAL A 694 4.52 -26.06 6.40
CA VAL A 694 4.22 -25.99 7.83
C VAL A 694 5.11 -24.93 8.44
N TYR A 695 4.58 -24.09 9.31
CA TYR A 695 5.33 -23.04 9.96
C TYR A 695 4.98 -22.91 11.44
N VAL A 696 5.98 -22.52 12.21
CA VAL A 696 5.88 -22.15 13.62
C VAL A 696 6.67 -20.87 13.83
N GLY A 697 6.21 -20.02 14.70
CA GLY A 697 6.90 -18.76 14.96
C GLY A 697 6.58 -18.19 16.33
N VAL A 698 7.32 -17.13 16.63
CA VAL A 698 7.16 -16.35 17.85
C VAL A 698 7.29 -14.88 17.53
N GLU A 699 6.30 -14.10 17.93
CA GLU A 699 6.34 -12.64 17.92
C GLU A 699 6.81 -12.14 19.27
N ASN A 700 7.55 -11.02 19.25
CA ASN A 700 8.02 -10.35 20.46
C ASN A 700 8.74 -11.31 21.44
N ILE A 701 9.80 -11.97 20.97
CA ILE A 701 10.53 -13.05 21.67
C ILE A 701 10.88 -12.68 23.11
N PHE A 702 11.25 -11.43 23.39
CA PHE A 702 11.69 -10.95 24.70
C PHE A 702 10.55 -10.44 25.58
N ASP A 703 9.28 -10.65 25.17
CA ASP A 703 8.08 -10.33 25.95
C ASP A 703 7.99 -8.84 26.37
N PHE A 704 8.47 -7.92 25.53
CA PHE A 704 8.39 -6.51 25.82
C PHE A 704 6.94 -6.02 25.76
N LYS A 705 6.50 -5.30 26.77
CA LYS A 705 5.14 -4.71 26.86
C LYS A 705 5.25 -3.26 27.36
N GLN A 706 4.29 -2.45 26.91
CA GLN A 706 4.10 -1.13 27.50
C GLN A 706 3.56 -1.30 28.92
N ASN A 707 4.27 -0.72 29.89
CA ASN A 707 3.75 -0.65 31.25
C ASN A 707 2.61 0.39 31.32
N ASN A 708 1.51 0.04 31.98
CA ASN A 708 0.33 0.89 32.18
C ASN A 708 -0.16 1.52 30.87
N PRO A 709 -0.60 0.74 29.87
CA PRO A 709 -1.08 1.26 28.60
C PRO A 709 -2.38 2.09 28.74
N ILE A 710 -3.10 1.92 29.85
CA ILE A 710 -4.35 2.59 30.15
C ILE A 710 -4.18 3.51 31.35
N ILE A 711 -4.44 4.79 31.17
CA ILE A 711 -4.46 5.78 32.24
C ILE A 711 -5.73 5.60 33.08
N ASP A 712 -5.61 5.62 34.41
CA ASP A 712 -6.70 5.46 35.38
C ASP A 712 -7.56 4.18 35.14
N ALA A 713 -6.89 3.06 34.81
CA ALA A 713 -7.50 1.77 34.44
C ALA A 713 -8.51 1.27 35.51
N ALA A 714 -8.24 1.51 36.79
CA ALA A 714 -9.14 1.13 37.90
C ALA A 714 -10.45 1.92 37.93
N LYS A 715 -10.55 3.04 37.20
CA LYS A 715 -11.74 3.93 37.20
C LYS A 715 -12.16 4.29 35.78
N PRO A 716 -12.65 3.34 34.97
CA PRO A 716 -12.87 3.52 33.53
C PRO A 716 -13.93 4.56 33.14
N PHE A 717 -14.75 5.00 34.08
CA PHE A 717 -15.76 6.05 33.87
C PHE A 717 -15.37 7.39 34.52
N ASN A 718 -14.12 7.49 34.98
CA ASN A 718 -13.56 8.75 35.48
C ASN A 718 -13.07 9.62 34.32
N GLN A 719 -13.00 10.92 34.55
CA GLN A 719 -12.54 11.93 33.57
C GLN A 719 -11.09 11.72 33.09
N TYR A 720 -10.28 10.98 33.84
CA TYR A 720 -8.86 10.73 33.51
C TYR A 720 -8.64 9.46 32.74
N PHE A 721 -9.66 8.61 32.56
CA PHE A 721 -9.52 7.36 31.84
C PHE A 721 -9.11 7.58 30.38
N ASP A 722 -8.01 6.95 29.96
CA ASP A 722 -7.54 7.04 28.58
C ASP A 722 -6.75 5.80 28.16
N ALA A 723 -7.31 5.01 27.25
CA ALA A 723 -6.70 3.84 26.64
C ALA A 723 -6.10 4.11 25.26
N SER A 724 -6.05 5.40 24.80
CA SER A 724 -5.49 5.79 23.51
C SER A 724 -4.00 6.12 23.53
N MET A 725 -3.34 6.00 24.70
CA MET A 725 -1.94 6.40 24.92
C MET A 725 -0.96 5.27 24.65
N VAL A 726 -1.20 4.48 23.61
CA VAL A 726 -0.39 3.30 23.28
C VAL A 726 0.81 3.71 22.41
N TRP A 727 2.01 3.49 22.93
CA TRP A 727 3.28 3.79 22.25
C TRP A 727 4.11 2.54 21.91
N ALA A 728 3.80 1.38 22.51
CA ALA A 728 4.46 0.09 22.30
C ALA A 728 3.44 -1.06 22.34
N PRO A 729 3.84 -2.31 22.07
CA PRO A 729 2.94 -3.45 22.19
C PRO A 729 2.30 -3.54 23.58
N VAL A 730 1.01 -3.76 23.61
CA VAL A 730 0.23 -4.09 24.84
C VAL A 730 0.33 -5.58 25.10
N PHE A 731 0.21 -6.38 24.04
CA PHE A 731 0.34 -7.82 24.07
C PHE A 731 1.83 -8.22 24.05
N GLY A 732 2.24 -9.11 24.93
CA GLY A 732 3.62 -9.56 25.03
C GLY A 732 4.03 -10.57 23.95
N ARG A 733 4.82 -11.59 24.35
CA ARG A 733 5.24 -12.68 23.45
C ARG A 733 4.06 -13.52 23.02
N MET A 734 4.05 -13.93 21.73
CA MET A 734 3.01 -14.78 21.17
C MET A 734 3.60 -15.89 20.31
N PHE A 735 3.33 -17.14 20.66
CA PHE A 735 3.63 -18.30 19.82
C PHE A 735 2.48 -18.58 18.85
N TYR A 736 2.82 -19.00 17.65
CA TYR A 736 1.85 -19.37 16.63
C TYR A 736 2.34 -20.52 15.75
N ALA A 737 1.40 -21.21 15.14
CA ALA A 737 1.66 -22.27 14.17
C ALA A 737 0.59 -22.28 13.08
N GLY A 738 0.94 -22.85 11.94
CA GLY A 738 -0.03 -23.01 10.86
C GLY A 738 0.48 -23.87 9.72
N LEU A 739 -0.39 -24.08 8.77
CA LEU A 739 -0.07 -24.82 7.55
C LEU A 739 -0.69 -24.15 6.31
N ARG A 740 -0.04 -24.30 5.18
CA ARG A 740 -0.47 -23.84 3.85
C ARG A 740 -0.40 -25.03 2.89
N PHE A 741 -1.51 -25.34 2.26
CA PHE A 741 -1.60 -26.42 1.29
C PHE A 741 -2.12 -25.90 -0.05
N LYS A 742 -1.49 -26.35 -1.16
CA LYS A 742 -1.84 -25.93 -2.52
C LYS A 742 -1.74 -27.07 -3.54
N ILE A 743 -2.72 -27.14 -4.44
CA ILE A 743 -2.74 -28.10 -5.57
C ILE A 743 -2.96 -27.34 -6.88
#